data_5b45031dbc489e39f6458e1e52621757
#
_entry.id   5b45031dbc489e39f6458e1e52621757
#
_cell.length_a   1.000
_cell.length_b   1.000
_cell.length_c   1.000
_cell.angle_alpha   90.00
_cell.angle_beta   90.00
_cell.angle_gamma   90.00
#
_symmetry.space_group_name_H-M   'P 1'
#
loop_
_entity.id
_entity.type
_entity.pdbx_description
1 polymer ?
#
loop_
_entity_poly.entity_id
_entity_poly.type
_entity_poly.pdbx_seq_one_letter_code
_entity_poly.pdbx_strand_id
1 'polypeptide(L)'
;MCLLLSWQGLLGAERHPTGRDVFRQQCVKCHGKNGEGVKDKYADALVGDWSIEKLARYIEKNMPEDAPGKCVGPNAEAVARYIYDLFYSREARARNHPARVELVRVTNRQYVNTVADLIKSFGASDAALGSERGLRANYRPKSRNVGGDIKTFERVDRQADFSLVANSNDVERLGTVTNEFTINWRGALIADESGEYEFIVKTPNGTRLWVNDEETLLIDAGVASGNVSEHKAMLRLIGGRSYPLRLEYFKAAKDKTVSIALLWKPPHGVEQAIPPRNLSPGRVTPTMVVTTPFPPDDSSVGYERGVSVSKAWDEAATQAAIEVANHVAKHLDKLSGTKPGDTNRAASVEAFCGRFVAAAFRRPLTDEQKRVFVSAHFKTASNLEDAVKRVVLLALKSPRFLYLGLERAKRDDFAVAEQLSFGLWDSLPDAELENLATKGALHTQEQVAQEARRMLADPRARAKVQAFLQHWLQMNQRDDLSKDDKLYPGFTPEIIADLRTSLNVFLEDTVWNASSDYRKLLLADYLFVNDRLAKFYGMRTNAVDDFVKVNLDPKERSGVVTHPYLLAGFSYQKTTSPIHRGVFLTRKIVGRALKPPAMAMTFKDAEFAPNLTMREKVAELTRPTACQSCHSVINPLGFSLEQYDAVGRFRTRENGRLIDPASNYTTNDGETIRLTGARDLAEYAASSDQAQNAFIEQLFNQVVKQPMLAYGADIMNRLRQSFVASEFNIQKLLVDIATISALQGIENPTSSKRKP
;
A
#
# COMPACT_ATOMS: atom_id res chain seq x y z
N MET A 1 -50.73 71.49 -31.76
CA MET A 1 -50.23 70.26 -32.44
C MET A 1 -49.78 69.30 -31.37
N CYS A 2 -50.67 68.30 -31.13
CA CYS A 2 -50.60 67.37 -29.97
C CYS A 2 -49.49 66.37 -30.08
N LEU A 3 -48.70 66.20 -29.00
CA LEU A 3 -47.81 65.10 -28.79
C LEU A 3 -48.49 64.08 -27.85
N LEU A 4 -48.86 62.96 -28.40
CA LEU A 4 -49.36 61.76 -27.67
C LEU A 4 -48.12 61.01 -27.10
N LEU A 5 -47.96 60.99 -25.78
CA LEU A 5 -47.05 60.13 -25.06
C LEU A 5 -47.76 58.78 -24.78
N SER A 6 -47.30 57.72 -25.43
CA SER A 6 -47.70 56.34 -25.16
C SER A 6 -46.97 55.81 -23.90
N TRP A 7 -47.76 55.51 -22.88
CA TRP A 7 -47.30 54.75 -21.71
C TRP A 7 -47.26 53.26 -22.08
N GLN A 8 -46.07 52.68 -22.22
CA GLN A 8 -45.92 51.23 -22.21
C GLN A 8 -45.67 50.79 -20.76
N GLY A 9 -46.57 49.97 -20.23
CA GLY A 9 -46.47 49.39 -18.90
C GLY A 9 -45.30 48.43 -18.82
N LEU A 10 -44.41 48.64 -17.88
CA LEU A 10 -43.47 47.63 -17.42
C LEU A 10 -44.23 46.49 -16.75
N LEU A 11 -44.35 45.37 -17.43
CA LEU A 11 -44.71 44.09 -16.83
C LEU A 11 -43.61 43.72 -15.83
N GLY A 12 -43.93 43.78 -14.51
CA GLY A 12 -43.05 43.32 -13.45
C GLY A 12 -42.82 41.83 -13.60
N ALA A 13 -41.53 41.44 -13.82
CA ALA A 13 -41.12 40.04 -13.72
C ALA A 13 -41.47 39.53 -12.33
N GLU A 14 -42.39 38.57 -12.23
CA GLU A 14 -42.67 37.86 -10.98
C GLU A 14 -41.33 37.27 -10.46
N ARG A 15 -40.83 37.79 -9.35
CA ARG A 15 -39.67 37.23 -8.66
C ARG A 15 -40.11 35.89 -8.04
N HIS A 16 -39.75 34.80 -8.65
CA HIS A 16 -39.88 33.50 -8.02
C HIS A 16 -39.18 33.51 -6.65
N PRO A 17 -39.77 32.93 -5.59
CA PRO A 17 -39.18 32.89 -4.27
C PRO A 17 -37.87 32.07 -4.31
N THR A 18 -36.87 32.53 -3.57
CA THR A 18 -35.60 31.78 -3.47
C THR A 18 -35.83 30.46 -2.72
N GLY A 19 -34.97 29.46 -2.95
CA GLY A 19 -35.09 28.18 -2.22
C GLY A 19 -35.05 28.34 -0.71
N ARG A 20 -34.38 29.37 -0.19
CA ARG A 20 -34.37 29.77 1.22
C ARG A 20 -35.77 30.26 1.68
N ASP A 21 -36.43 31.06 0.87
CA ASP A 21 -37.76 31.58 1.21
C ASP A 21 -38.81 30.47 1.22
N VAL A 22 -38.73 29.56 0.23
CA VAL A 22 -39.61 28.37 0.18
C VAL A 22 -39.35 27.49 1.40
N PHE A 23 -38.08 27.22 1.75
CA PHE A 23 -37.73 26.42 2.93
C PHE A 23 -38.31 27.03 4.22
N ARG A 24 -38.12 28.34 4.40
CA ARG A 24 -38.63 29.06 5.58
C ARG A 24 -40.16 29.01 5.70
N GLN A 25 -40.86 29.08 4.58
CA GLN A 25 -42.32 29.13 4.57
C GLN A 25 -42.96 27.73 4.71
N GLN A 26 -42.36 26.70 4.11
CA GLN A 26 -43.01 25.40 3.94
C GLN A 26 -42.33 24.25 4.69
N CYS A 27 -41.04 24.35 5.01
CA CYS A 27 -40.27 23.21 5.54
C CYS A 27 -39.88 23.34 7.02
N VAL A 28 -39.66 24.59 7.51
CA VAL A 28 -39.15 24.87 8.87
C VAL A 28 -40.02 24.30 9.97
N LYS A 29 -41.36 24.25 9.77
CA LYS A 29 -42.30 23.74 10.76
C LYS A 29 -42.06 22.30 11.17
N CYS A 30 -41.50 21.45 10.26
CA CYS A 30 -41.23 20.06 10.50
C CYS A 30 -39.69 19.78 10.60
N HIS A 31 -38.87 20.51 9.84
CA HIS A 31 -37.45 20.24 9.73
C HIS A 31 -36.54 21.16 10.54
N GLY A 32 -37.10 22.19 11.22
CA GLY A 32 -36.31 23.15 11.95
C GLY A 32 -35.70 24.25 11.06
N LYS A 33 -35.22 25.34 11.69
CA LYS A 33 -34.65 26.51 10.95
C LYS A 33 -33.37 26.19 10.22
N ASN A 34 -32.56 25.26 10.80
CA ASN A 34 -31.27 24.82 10.28
C ASN A 34 -31.28 23.34 9.88
N GLY A 35 -32.48 22.77 9.62
CA GLY A 35 -32.61 21.37 9.26
C GLY A 35 -32.36 20.38 10.40
N GLU A 36 -32.40 20.83 11.64
CA GLU A 36 -32.08 20.04 12.86
C GLU A 36 -33.17 19.04 13.24
N GLY A 37 -34.32 19.12 12.60
CA GLY A 37 -35.53 18.36 12.97
C GLY A 37 -36.36 19.04 14.05
N VAL A 38 -37.60 18.61 14.23
CA VAL A 38 -38.53 19.11 15.26
C VAL A 38 -39.15 17.91 16.00
N LYS A 39 -38.89 17.83 17.32
CA LYS A 39 -39.48 16.81 18.19
C LYS A 39 -41.03 16.81 18.02
N ASP A 40 -41.62 15.67 17.97
CA ASP A 40 -43.08 15.45 17.76
C ASP A 40 -43.58 15.69 16.31
N LYS A 41 -42.68 15.97 15.35
CA LYS A 41 -42.99 16.06 13.91
C LYS A 41 -42.04 15.23 13.07
N TYR A 42 -40.86 15.76 12.80
CA TYR A 42 -39.76 15.07 12.14
C TYR A 42 -38.51 15.30 12.98
N ALA A 43 -38.20 14.34 13.84
CA ALA A 43 -37.15 14.51 14.86
C ALA A 43 -35.72 14.43 14.31
N ASP A 44 -35.54 13.81 13.13
CA ASP A 44 -34.20 13.62 12.55
C ASP A 44 -33.73 14.88 11.82
N ALA A 45 -32.46 15.14 11.89
CA ALA A 45 -31.83 16.20 11.11
C ALA A 45 -31.89 15.88 9.60
N LEU A 46 -31.98 16.92 8.76
CA LEU A 46 -31.89 16.77 7.32
C LEU A 46 -30.49 16.37 6.93
N VAL A 47 -30.30 15.11 6.54
CA VAL A 47 -29.04 14.54 6.07
C VAL A 47 -29.32 13.51 4.98
N GLY A 48 -28.47 13.45 3.96
CA GLY A 48 -28.63 12.46 2.89
C GLY A 48 -27.61 12.65 1.78
N ASP A 49 -27.71 11.80 0.76
CA ASP A 49 -26.82 11.77 -0.40
C ASP A 49 -27.59 11.87 -1.74
N TRP A 50 -28.84 12.33 -1.69
CA TRP A 50 -29.69 12.43 -2.87
C TRP A 50 -29.25 13.60 -3.77
N SER A 51 -29.37 13.41 -5.09
CA SER A 51 -29.17 14.50 -6.03
C SER A 51 -30.30 15.55 -5.94
N ILE A 52 -30.04 16.73 -6.50
CA ILE A 52 -31.01 17.83 -6.55
C ILE A 52 -32.30 17.36 -7.23
N GLU A 53 -32.18 16.62 -8.35
CA GLU A 53 -33.34 16.15 -9.11
C GLU A 53 -34.14 15.10 -8.32
N LYS A 54 -33.49 14.26 -7.54
CA LYS A 54 -34.16 13.29 -6.68
C LYS A 54 -34.89 13.99 -5.54
N LEU A 55 -34.25 14.98 -4.92
CA LEU A 55 -34.83 15.81 -3.89
C LEU A 55 -36.06 16.56 -4.43
N ALA A 56 -35.96 17.21 -5.59
CA ALA A 56 -37.06 17.94 -6.20
C ALA A 56 -38.27 17.04 -6.43
N ARG A 57 -38.08 15.88 -7.07
CA ARG A 57 -39.16 14.90 -7.29
C ARG A 57 -39.80 14.39 -6.01
N TYR A 58 -38.98 14.17 -4.96
CA TYR A 58 -39.50 13.71 -3.68
C TYR A 58 -40.34 14.82 -3.00
N ILE A 59 -39.85 16.06 -3.04
CA ILE A 59 -40.54 17.22 -2.48
C ILE A 59 -41.87 17.44 -3.20
N GLU A 60 -41.89 17.43 -4.52
CA GLU A 60 -43.13 17.57 -5.31
C GLU A 60 -44.19 16.54 -4.94
N LYS A 61 -43.76 15.29 -4.74
CA LYS A 61 -44.70 14.19 -4.51
C LYS A 61 -45.16 14.08 -3.06
N ASN A 62 -44.27 14.40 -2.08
CA ASN A 62 -44.48 14.01 -0.69
C ASN A 62 -44.42 15.19 0.30
N MET A 63 -44.02 16.41 -0.13
CA MET A 63 -43.80 17.51 0.80
C MET A 63 -44.55 18.79 0.40
N PRO A 64 -45.05 19.58 1.40
CA PRO A 64 -45.14 19.24 2.83
C PRO A 64 -46.04 18.03 3.08
N GLU A 65 -45.74 17.21 4.09
CA GLU A 65 -46.49 15.98 4.38
C GLU A 65 -47.97 16.24 4.70
N ASP A 66 -48.26 17.39 5.34
CA ASP A 66 -49.62 17.83 5.67
C ASP A 66 -50.36 18.45 4.45
N ALA A 67 -49.67 18.69 3.33
CA ALA A 67 -50.23 19.23 2.09
C ALA A 67 -49.42 18.82 0.87
N PRO A 68 -49.36 17.51 0.48
CA PRO A 68 -48.63 17.04 -0.70
C PRO A 68 -49.07 17.77 -1.96
N GLY A 69 -48.11 18.12 -2.83
CA GLY A 69 -48.37 18.86 -4.05
C GLY A 69 -48.43 20.39 -3.90
N LYS A 70 -48.21 20.94 -2.71
CA LYS A 70 -48.14 22.39 -2.49
C LYS A 70 -46.78 23.00 -2.91
N CYS A 71 -45.72 22.21 -2.88
CA CYS A 71 -44.36 22.62 -3.30
C CYS A 71 -44.00 21.92 -4.61
N VAL A 72 -44.32 22.52 -5.74
CA VAL A 72 -44.13 21.91 -7.09
C VAL A 72 -43.38 22.83 -8.03
N GLY A 73 -42.88 22.26 -9.15
CA GLY A 73 -42.20 23.00 -10.22
C GLY A 73 -40.99 23.82 -9.73
N PRO A 74 -40.87 25.08 -10.17
CA PRO A 74 -39.70 25.93 -9.82
C PRO A 74 -39.47 26.09 -8.32
N ASN A 75 -40.54 26.03 -7.49
CA ASN A 75 -40.39 26.10 -6.04
C ASN A 75 -39.80 24.83 -5.45
N ALA A 76 -40.16 23.65 -5.95
CA ALA A 76 -39.56 22.38 -5.53
C ALA A 76 -38.10 22.27 -5.96
N GLU A 77 -37.77 22.71 -7.17
CA GLU A 77 -36.40 22.76 -7.65
C GLU A 77 -35.54 23.73 -6.84
N ALA A 78 -36.02 24.94 -6.58
CA ALA A 78 -35.32 25.94 -5.81
C ALA A 78 -35.04 25.49 -4.37
N VAL A 79 -36.04 24.90 -3.69
CA VAL A 79 -35.84 24.40 -2.32
C VAL A 79 -35.03 23.13 -2.28
N ALA A 80 -35.12 22.26 -3.29
CA ALA A 80 -34.25 21.08 -3.41
C ALA A 80 -32.78 21.48 -3.53
N ARG A 81 -32.46 22.48 -4.35
CA ARG A 81 -31.10 23.03 -4.46
C ARG A 81 -30.64 23.63 -3.13
N TYR A 82 -31.48 24.42 -2.46
CA TYR A 82 -31.16 24.97 -1.14
C TYR A 82 -30.87 23.87 -0.08
N ILE A 83 -31.70 22.81 -0.04
CA ILE A 83 -31.51 21.66 0.85
C ILE A 83 -30.25 20.92 0.49
N TYR A 84 -29.98 20.71 -0.79
CA TYR A 84 -28.75 20.06 -1.26
C TYR A 84 -27.52 20.82 -0.81
N ASP A 85 -27.44 22.12 -1.06
CA ASP A 85 -26.29 22.95 -0.74
C ASP A 85 -26.02 23.06 0.76
N LEU A 86 -27.06 22.98 1.61
CA LEU A 86 -26.91 23.10 3.05
C LEU A 86 -26.81 21.79 3.82
N PHE A 87 -27.31 20.67 3.27
CA PHE A 87 -27.45 19.42 4.04
C PHE A 87 -27.01 18.16 3.28
N TYR A 88 -27.11 18.12 1.95
CA TYR A 88 -26.94 16.92 1.15
C TYR A 88 -25.67 16.89 0.32
N SER A 89 -25.10 18.05 -0.03
CA SER A 89 -23.81 18.10 -0.72
C SER A 89 -22.70 17.47 0.14
N ARG A 90 -21.62 17.04 -0.49
CA ARG A 90 -20.46 16.48 0.21
C ARG A 90 -19.88 17.50 1.22
N GLU A 91 -19.81 18.75 0.79
CA GLU A 91 -19.31 19.87 1.59
C GLU A 91 -20.25 20.18 2.76
N ALA A 92 -21.55 20.14 2.53
CA ALA A 92 -22.55 20.36 3.58
C ALA A 92 -22.52 19.25 4.63
N ARG A 93 -22.44 17.99 4.20
CA ARG A 93 -22.32 16.85 5.13
C ARG A 93 -21.04 16.93 5.96
N ALA A 94 -19.91 17.28 5.32
CA ALA A 94 -18.65 17.46 6.01
C ALA A 94 -18.69 18.61 7.02
N ARG A 95 -19.40 19.70 6.74
CA ARG A 95 -19.58 20.85 7.64
C ARG A 95 -20.54 20.54 8.80
N ASN A 96 -21.65 19.88 8.52
CA ASN A 96 -22.72 19.63 9.51
C ASN A 96 -22.39 18.44 10.42
N HIS A 97 -21.66 17.45 9.90
CA HIS A 97 -21.11 16.30 10.64
C HIS A 97 -19.61 16.20 10.37
N PRO A 98 -18.82 17.10 10.97
CA PRO A 98 -17.38 17.09 10.73
C PRO A 98 -16.81 15.74 11.15
N ALA A 99 -16.11 15.09 10.23
CA ALA A 99 -15.33 13.90 10.54
C ALA A 99 -14.34 14.25 11.66
N ARG A 100 -14.23 13.39 12.65
CA ARG A 100 -13.29 13.55 13.76
C ARG A 100 -12.18 12.54 13.61
N VAL A 101 -11.01 12.89 14.13
CA VAL A 101 -9.94 11.92 14.30
C VAL A 101 -10.38 10.92 15.37
N GLU A 102 -10.53 9.68 14.97
CA GLU A 102 -10.93 8.59 15.86
C GLU A 102 -9.73 8.02 16.60
N LEU A 103 -9.93 7.60 17.85
CA LEU A 103 -8.96 6.79 18.55
C LEU A 103 -9.02 5.37 17.97
N VAL A 104 -7.97 4.99 17.25
CA VAL A 104 -7.88 3.68 16.60
C VAL A 104 -6.69 2.90 17.17
N ARG A 105 -6.83 1.57 17.25
CA ARG A 105 -5.70 0.70 17.54
C ARG A 105 -4.74 0.65 16.35
N VAL A 106 -3.52 0.23 16.61
CA VAL A 106 -2.58 -0.13 15.55
C VAL A 106 -3.16 -1.21 14.65
N THR A 107 -2.95 -1.11 13.34
CA THR A 107 -3.28 -2.18 12.40
C THR A 107 -2.36 -3.38 12.61
N ASN A 108 -2.74 -4.54 12.06
CA ASN A 108 -1.90 -5.74 12.16
C ASN A 108 -0.49 -5.50 11.60
N ARG A 109 -0.40 -4.81 10.46
CA ARG A 109 0.87 -4.40 9.86
C ARG A 109 1.67 -3.49 10.80
N GLN A 110 1.02 -2.48 11.38
CA GLN A 110 1.67 -1.57 12.33
C GLN A 110 2.14 -2.29 13.59
N TYR A 111 1.37 -3.24 14.11
CA TYR A 111 1.77 -4.06 15.26
C TYR A 111 3.05 -4.85 14.96
N VAL A 112 3.06 -5.62 13.88
CA VAL A 112 4.20 -6.47 13.49
C VAL A 112 5.44 -5.63 13.20
N ASN A 113 5.31 -4.54 12.46
CA ASN A 113 6.40 -3.62 12.17
C ASN A 113 6.97 -2.98 13.43
N THR A 114 6.09 -2.52 14.32
CA THR A 114 6.47 -1.85 15.57
C THR A 114 7.25 -2.79 16.48
N VAL A 115 6.79 -4.03 16.64
CA VAL A 115 7.51 -5.05 17.43
C VAL A 115 8.89 -5.34 16.85
N ALA A 116 8.97 -5.52 15.54
CA ALA A 116 10.23 -5.78 14.85
C ALA A 116 11.26 -4.65 15.09
N ASP A 117 10.84 -3.40 14.87
CA ASP A 117 11.70 -2.23 15.03
C ASP A 117 12.01 -1.94 16.51
N LEU A 118 11.07 -2.20 17.42
CA LEU A 118 11.27 -2.08 18.87
C LEU A 118 12.40 -3.02 19.36
N ILE A 119 12.35 -4.29 18.99
CA ILE A 119 13.40 -5.25 19.38
C ILE A 119 14.73 -4.87 18.73
N LYS A 120 14.70 -4.50 17.43
CA LYS A 120 15.90 -4.13 16.67
C LYS A 120 16.61 -2.91 17.24
N SER A 121 15.87 -1.94 17.82
CA SER A 121 16.44 -0.72 18.42
C SER A 121 17.39 -0.99 19.60
N PHE A 122 17.32 -2.17 20.23
CA PHE A 122 18.20 -2.59 21.32
C PHE A 122 19.36 -3.47 20.83
N GLY A 123 19.41 -3.79 19.54
CA GLY A 123 20.51 -4.54 18.92
C GLY A 123 21.64 -3.64 18.40
N ALA A 124 22.61 -4.25 17.74
CA ALA A 124 23.63 -3.50 16.99
C ALA A 124 22.97 -2.81 15.78
N SER A 125 23.40 -1.59 15.49
CA SER A 125 22.95 -0.87 14.30
C SER A 125 23.42 -1.60 13.04
N ASP A 126 22.52 -1.75 12.06
CA ASP A 126 22.89 -2.28 10.75
C ASP A 126 23.82 -1.31 10.02
N ALA A 127 24.81 -1.85 9.33
CA ALA A 127 25.58 -1.07 8.37
C ALA A 127 24.69 -0.73 7.15
N ALA A 128 24.94 0.43 6.53
CA ALA A 128 24.30 0.77 5.27
C ALA A 128 24.60 -0.30 4.21
N LEU A 129 23.59 -0.80 3.52
CA LEU A 129 23.73 -1.91 2.56
C LEU A 129 24.51 -1.54 1.29
N GLY A 130 24.79 -0.26 1.05
CA GLY A 130 25.49 0.19 -0.17
C GLY A 130 24.69 -0.09 -1.46
N SER A 131 25.35 0.14 -2.60
CA SER A 131 24.78 -0.07 -3.94
C SER A 131 25.16 -1.43 -4.55
N GLU A 132 26.16 -2.12 -4.01
CA GLU A 132 26.61 -3.43 -4.49
C GLU A 132 25.52 -4.48 -4.23
N ARG A 133 25.29 -5.35 -5.22
CA ARG A 133 24.24 -6.37 -5.18
C ARG A 133 24.84 -7.76 -5.35
N GLY A 134 24.30 -8.74 -4.59
CA GLY A 134 24.75 -10.11 -4.52
C GLY A 134 25.18 -10.52 -3.12
N LEU A 135 25.85 -11.65 -2.99
CA LEU A 135 26.35 -12.22 -1.73
C LEU A 135 27.87 -12.34 -1.78
N ARG A 136 28.51 -12.06 -0.67
CA ARG A 136 29.94 -12.30 -0.49
C ARG A 136 30.19 -13.80 -0.41
N ALA A 137 30.86 -14.35 -1.39
CA ALA A 137 31.23 -15.77 -1.52
C ALA A 137 32.68 -16.00 -1.13
N ASN A 138 32.90 -16.94 -0.22
CA ASN A 138 34.22 -17.40 0.18
C ASN A 138 34.40 -18.84 -0.29
N TYR A 139 35.31 -19.05 -1.22
CA TYR A 139 35.64 -20.34 -1.83
C TYR A 139 36.84 -20.97 -1.13
N ARG A 140 36.68 -22.17 -0.56
CA ARG A 140 37.69 -22.88 0.21
C ARG A 140 37.91 -24.28 -0.35
N PRO A 141 39.03 -24.52 -1.03
CA PRO A 141 39.43 -25.87 -1.41
C PRO A 141 39.78 -26.67 -0.16
N LYS A 142 39.47 -27.97 -0.15
CA LYS A 142 39.86 -28.91 0.91
C LYS A 142 41.07 -29.72 0.42
N SER A 143 42.27 -29.41 0.90
CA SER A 143 43.49 -30.20 0.61
C SER A 143 43.64 -31.33 1.61
N ARG A 144 43.97 -32.53 1.14
CA ARG A 144 44.34 -33.65 1.98
C ARG A 144 45.84 -33.67 2.29
N ASN A 145 46.67 -32.88 1.56
CA ASN A 145 48.10 -32.82 1.77
C ASN A 145 48.46 -31.60 2.62
N VAL A 146 48.95 -31.85 3.80
CA VAL A 146 49.42 -30.87 4.78
C VAL A 146 50.75 -30.27 4.25
N GLY A 147 50.79 -28.97 3.98
CA GLY A 147 52.05 -28.25 3.72
C GLY A 147 52.03 -27.09 2.74
N GLY A 148 50.89 -26.77 2.10
CA GLY A 148 50.78 -25.62 1.23
C GLY A 148 49.69 -24.64 1.72
N ASP A 149 49.91 -23.32 1.55
CA ASP A 149 48.90 -22.29 1.81
C ASP A 149 47.66 -22.56 0.96
N ILE A 150 46.56 -22.92 1.63
CA ILE A 150 45.27 -23.11 1.00
C ILE A 150 44.77 -21.72 0.59
N LYS A 151 44.97 -21.38 -0.69
CA LYS A 151 44.47 -20.09 -1.22
C LYS A 151 42.95 -20.12 -1.25
N THR A 152 42.34 -19.47 -0.28
CA THR A 152 40.94 -19.09 -0.34
C THR A 152 40.79 -17.83 -1.20
N PHE A 153 39.71 -17.73 -1.95
CA PHE A 153 39.40 -16.47 -2.63
C PHE A 153 37.99 -16.00 -2.34
N GLU A 154 37.81 -14.72 -2.36
CA GLU A 154 36.54 -14.07 -2.13
C GLU A 154 36.10 -13.25 -3.34
N ARG A 155 34.81 -13.24 -3.60
CA ARG A 155 34.17 -12.37 -4.59
C ARG A 155 32.73 -12.10 -4.20
N VAL A 156 32.05 -11.18 -4.89
CA VAL A 156 30.62 -11.02 -4.77
C VAL A 156 29.95 -11.76 -5.95
N ASP A 157 29.18 -12.79 -5.60
CA ASP A 157 28.34 -13.49 -6.57
C ASP A 157 26.98 -12.82 -6.63
N ARG A 158 26.52 -12.48 -7.83
CA ARG A 158 25.20 -11.84 -8.02
C ARG A 158 24.06 -12.72 -7.54
N GLN A 159 24.21 -14.04 -7.71
CA GLN A 159 23.26 -15.08 -7.28
C GLN A 159 24.05 -16.32 -6.89
N ALA A 160 23.50 -17.15 -6.00
CA ALA A 160 24.01 -18.47 -5.71
C ALA A 160 23.27 -19.51 -6.59
N ASP A 161 23.50 -19.43 -7.88
CA ASP A 161 22.86 -20.28 -8.90
C ASP A 161 23.90 -20.64 -9.97
N PHE A 162 24.40 -21.89 -9.93
CA PHE A 162 25.29 -22.39 -10.95
C PHE A 162 25.21 -23.91 -11.09
N SER A 163 25.56 -24.39 -12.28
CA SER A 163 25.75 -25.81 -12.58
C SER A 163 27.05 -25.99 -13.37
N LEU A 164 27.97 -26.74 -12.82
CA LEU A 164 29.28 -27.01 -13.43
C LEU A 164 29.45 -28.50 -13.61
N VAL A 165 30.04 -28.90 -14.75
CA VAL A 165 30.47 -30.29 -14.95
C VAL A 165 31.83 -30.46 -14.23
N ALA A 166 31.96 -31.47 -13.37
CA ALA A 166 33.22 -31.81 -12.72
C ALA A 166 34.30 -32.01 -13.77
N ASN A 167 35.46 -31.35 -13.62
CA ASN A 167 36.59 -31.32 -14.55
C ASN A 167 36.44 -30.41 -15.80
N SER A 168 35.49 -29.46 -15.77
CA SER A 168 35.47 -28.38 -16.78
C SER A 168 36.44 -27.26 -16.41
N ASN A 169 36.88 -26.46 -17.41
CA ASN A 169 37.71 -25.26 -17.18
C ASN A 169 37.05 -24.24 -16.23
N ASP A 170 35.76 -24.37 -15.98
CA ASP A 170 35.02 -23.52 -15.02
C ASP A 170 35.29 -23.89 -13.56
N VAL A 171 35.61 -25.16 -13.28
CA VAL A 171 36.12 -25.59 -11.94
C VAL A 171 37.50 -24.99 -11.67
N GLU A 172 38.35 -24.88 -12.70
CA GLU A 172 39.63 -24.17 -12.60
C GLU A 172 39.46 -22.66 -12.43
N ARG A 173 38.45 -22.05 -13.09
CA ARG A 173 38.05 -20.64 -12.89
C ARG A 173 37.61 -20.36 -11.47
N LEU A 174 37.00 -21.32 -10.78
CA LEU A 174 36.69 -21.22 -9.36
C LEU A 174 37.91 -21.30 -8.46
N GLY A 175 39.16 -21.44 -9.05
CA GLY A 175 40.41 -21.49 -8.31
C GLY A 175 40.59 -22.78 -7.49
N THR A 176 39.79 -23.82 -7.78
CA THR A 176 39.78 -25.07 -7.02
C THR A 176 40.57 -26.14 -7.77
N VAL A 177 41.82 -26.35 -7.38
CA VAL A 177 42.67 -27.44 -7.89
C VAL A 177 42.29 -28.80 -7.28
N THR A 178 41.25 -28.86 -6.43
CA THR A 178 40.86 -30.05 -5.68
C THR A 178 39.43 -30.49 -5.96
N ASN A 179 39.24 -31.84 -5.95
CA ASN A 179 37.89 -32.44 -6.10
C ASN A 179 36.96 -32.21 -4.91
N GLU A 180 37.45 -31.62 -3.82
CA GLU A 180 36.65 -31.28 -2.63
C GLU A 180 36.78 -29.79 -2.33
N PHE A 181 35.66 -29.10 -2.14
CA PHE A 181 35.63 -27.69 -1.75
C PHE A 181 34.37 -27.32 -1.03
N THR A 182 34.39 -26.19 -0.35
CA THR A 182 33.24 -25.54 0.25
C THR A 182 33.11 -24.13 -0.28
N ILE A 183 31.87 -23.68 -0.42
CA ILE A 183 31.56 -22.27 -0.70
C ILE A 183 30.67 -21.77 0.43
N ASN A 184 30.97 -20.57 0.94
CA ASN A 184 30.19 -19.94 1.97
C ASN A 184 29.76 -18.56 1.46
N TRP A 185 28.48 -18.42 1.15
CA TRP A 185 27.86 -17.12 0.82
C TRP A 185 27.33 -16.47 2.07
N ARG A 186 27.62 -15.18 2.23
CA ARG A 186 27.11 -14.35 3.32
C ARG A 186 26.69 -12.98 2.82
N GLY A 187 25.63 -12.44 3.43
CA GLY A 187 25.15 -11.13 3.12
C GLY A 187 23.78 -10.86 3.73
N ALA A 188 23.04 -9.99 3.10
CA ALA A 188 21.68 -9.64 3.48
C ALA A 188 20.69 -9.99 2.36
N LEU A 189 19.55 -10.50 2.76
CA LEU A 189 18.34 -10.63 1.95
C LEU A 189 17.46 -9.41 2.18
N ILE A 190 16.94 -8.81 1.12
CA ILE A 190 16.03 -7.68 1.17
C ILE A 190 14.63 -8.18 0.75
N ALA A 191 13.65 -8.08 1.63
CA ALA A 191 12.27 -8.46 1.34
C ALA A 191 11.48 -7.25 0.80
N ASP A 192 10.87 -7.40 -0.38
CA ASP A 192 10.05 -6.35 -0.99
C ASP A 192 8.65 -6.26 -0.35
N GLU A 193 8.03 -7.41 -0.05
CA GLU A 193 6.68 -7.52 0.49
C GLU A 193 6.69 -8.30 1.81
N SER A 194 5.68 -8.03 2.66
CA SER A 194 5.46 -8.81 3.88
C SER A 194 4.67 -10.06 3.58
N GLY A 195 5.08 -11.21 4.10
CA GLY A 195 4.36 -12.47 3.92
C GLY A 195 5.24 -13.70 4.11
N GLU A 196 4.69 -14.85 3.74
CA GLU A 196 5.39 -16.13 3.76
C GLU A 196 6.27 -16.27 2.51
N TYR A 197 7.54 -16.60 2.73
CA TYR A 197 8.52 -16.90 1.69
C TYR A 197 8.88 -18.38 1.79
N GLU A 198 8.81 -19.11 0.69
CA GLU A 198 9.38 -20.45 0.61
C GLU A 198 10.82 -20.34 0.07
N PHE A 199 11.80 -20.74 0.87
CA PHE A 199 13.21 -20.86 0.45
C PHE A 199 13.48 -22.27 -0.06
N ILE A 200 14.18 -22.36 -1.18
CA ILE A 200 14.41 -23.61 -1.88
C ILE A 200 15.88 -23.69 -2.24
N VAL A 201 16.55 -24.74 -1.83
CA VAL A 201 17.93 -25.05 -2.27
C VAL A 201 17.88 -26.30 -3.13
N LYS A 202 18.28 -26.17 -4.39
CA LYS A 202 18.42 -27.29 -5.32
C LYS A 202 19.88 -27.64 -5.47
N THR A 203 20.30 -28.81 -5.02
CA THR A 203 21.66 -29.31 -5.12
C THR A 203 21.68 -30.83 -4.86
N PRO A 204 22.47 -31.62 -5.61
CA PRO A 204 22.74 -33.02 -5.26
C PRO A 204 23.82 -33.15 -4.19
N ASN A 205 24.45 -32.05 -3.77
CA ASN A 205 25.56 -31.97 -2.84
C ASN A 205 25.10 -31.52 -1.44
N GLY A 206 26.02 -31.53 -0.46
CA GLY A 206 25.67 -31.03 0.88
C GLY A 206 25.45 -29.55 0.92
N THR A 207 24.45 -29.10 1.68
CA THR A 207 24.11 -27.66 1.84
C THR A 207 23.53 -27.35 3.21
N ARG A 208 23.70 -26.10 3.66
CA ARG A 208 23.04 -25.52 4.83
C ARG A 208 22.65 -24.10 4.57
N LEU A 209 21.44 -23.72 4.98
CA LEU A 209 20.91 -22.36 4.82
C LEU A 209 20.45 -21.79 6.16
N TRP A 210 20.88 -20.56 6.44
CA TRP A 210 20.37 -19.70 7.52
C TRP A 210 19.78 -18.44 6.92
N VAL A 211 18.61 -18.06 7.37
CA VAL A 211 17.95 -16.80 7.02
C VAL A 211 17.34 -16.20 8.28
N ASN A 212 17.66 -14.96 8.56
CA ASN A 212 17.19 -14.20 9.74
C ASN A 212 17.62 -14.75 11.11
N ASP A 213 18.30 -15.85 11.17
CA ASP A 213 18.88 -16.42 12.38
C ASP A 213 20.28 -16.93 12.03
N GLU A 214 21.30 -16.57 12.83
CA GLU A 214 22.67 -17.01 12.59
C GLU A 214 22.98 -18.34 13.29
N GLU A 215 22.15 -18.75 14.24
CA GLU A 215 22.33 -19.94 15.08
C GLU A 215 21.46 -21.10 14.61
N THR A 216 20.20 -20.83 14.23
CA THR A 216 19.23 -21.84 13.84
C THR A 216 19.22 -22.03 12.32
N LEU A 217 19.48 -23.26 11.88
CA LEU A 217 19.38 -23.64 10.47
C LEU A 217 17.94 -23.58 9.97
N LEU A 218 17.71 -22.89 8.87
CA LEU A 218 16.45 -22.95 8.14
C LEU A 218 16.37 -24.25 7.30
N ILE A 219 17.48 -24.63 6.65
CA ILE A 219 17.63 -25.91 5.93
C ILE A 219 18.94 -26.55 6.38
N ASP A 220 18.89 -27.81 6.85
CA ASP A 220 20.06 -28.66 7.14
C ASP A 220 20.06 -29.88 6.23
N ALA A 221 20.88 -29.83 5.22
CA ALA A 221 21.17 -30.91 4.29
C ALA A 221 22.70 -31.03 4.10
N GLY A 222 23.49 -30.87 5.20
CA GLY A 222 24.94 -30.92 5.18
C GLY A 222 25.52 -32.25 4.74
N VAL A 223 24.75 -33.32 4.77
CA VAL A 223 25.09 -34.65 4.25
C VAL A 223 24.15 -35.00 3.11
N ALA A 224 24.70 -35.21 1.90
CA ALA A 224 23.92 -35.69 0.77
C ALA A 224 23.32 -37.08 1.11
N SER A 225 22.01 -37.19 1.17
CA SER A 225 21.30 -38.43 1.46
C SER A 225 20.44 -38.86 0.27
N GLY A 226 20.85 -39.93 -0.39
CA GLY A 226 20.05 -40.56 -1.45
C GLY A 226 19.89 -39.69 -2.70
N ASN A 227 18.67 -39.71 -3.28
CA ASN A 227 18.31 -38.97 -4.50
C ASN A 227 17.64 -37.61 -4.24
N VAL A 228 17.64 -37.12 -3.00
CA VAL A 228 17.02 -35.82 -2.67
C VAL A 228 17.95 -34.71 -3.11
N SER A 229 17.50 -33.89 -4.05
CA SER A 229 18.22 -32.75 -4.59
C SER A 229 17.51 -31.42 -4.41
N GLU A 230 16.38 -31.41 -3.71
CA GLU A 230 15.60 -30.21 -3.43
C GLU A 230 15.20 -30.17 -1.96
N HIS A 231 15.50 -29.04 -1.30
CA HIS A 231 15.25 -28.79 0.11
C HIS A 231 14.46 -27.50 0.26
N LYS A 232 13.35 -27.53 1.02
CA LYS A 232 12.41 -26.40 1.17
C LYS A 232 12.15 -26.07 2.63
N ALA A 233 11.96 -24.79 2.90
CA ALA A 233 11.49 -24.29 4.19
C ALA A 233 10.75 -22.96 4.04
N MET A 234 9.74 -22.76 4.90
CA MET A 234 8.96 -21.53 4.94
C MET A 234 9.49 -20.58 6.01
N LEU A 235 9.49 -19.30 5.71
CA LEU A 235 9.84 -18.24 6.66
C LEU A 235 9.01 -16.97 6.38
N ARG A 236 8.43 -16.42 7.43
CA ARG A 236 7.72 -15.14 7.34
C ARG A 236 8.70 -13.97 7.40
N LEU A 237 8.58 -13.02 6.46
CA LEU A 237 9.39 -11.82 6.40
C LEU A 237 8.50 -10.56 6.35
N ILE A 238 9.07 -9.42 6.74
CA ILE A 238 8.45 -8.10 6.68
C ILE A 238 9.08 -7.32 5.52
N GLY A 239 8.26 -6.78 4.64
CA GLY A 239 8.70 -5.96 3.52
C GLY A 239 9.40 -4.67 3.96
N GLY A 240 10.39 -4.25 3.17
CA GLY A 240 11.23 -3.10 3.49
C GLY A 240 12.22 -3.34 4.64
N ARG A 241 12.48 -4.62 4.98
CA ARG A 241 13.49 -5.02 5.96
C ARG A 241 14.54 -5.90 5.31
N SER A 242 15.73 -5.91 5.93
CA SER A 242 16.86 -6.73 5.53
C SER A 242 17.14 -7.78 6.59
N TYR A 243 17.52 -8.96 6.13
CA TYR A 243 17.71 -10.16 6.95
C TYR A 243 19.07 -10.76 6.69
N PRO A 244 19.83 -11.19 7.71
CA PRO A 244 21.07 -11.91 7.48
C PRO A 244 20.78 -13.21 6.71
N LEU A 245 21.61 -13.49 5.72
CA LEU A 245 21.57 -14.71 4.92
C LEU A 245 22.95 -15.34 4.89
N ARG A 246 23.01 -16.66 5.14
CA ARG A 246 24.20 -17.49 5.00
C ARG A 246 23.81 -18.78 4.31
N LEU A 247 24.53 -19.12 3.23
CA LEU A 247 24.40 -20.39 2.53
C LEU A 247 25.75 -21.08 2.50
N GLU A 248 25.80 -22.34 2.87
CA GLU A 248 26.99 -23.20 2.76
C GLU A 248 26.72 -24.31 1.75
N TYR A 249 27.73 -24.57 0.94
CA TYR A 249 27.74 -25.64 -0.04
C TYR A 249 28.96 -26.51 0.17
N PHE A 250 28.76 -27.83 0.12
CA PHE A 250 29.80 -28.82 0.36
C PHE A 250 29.87 -29.78 -0.81
N LYS A 251 30.98 -29.75 -1.60
CA LYS A 251 31.24 -30.74 -2.62
C LYS A 251 32.25 -31.76 -2.09
N ALA A 252 31.88 -33.03 -2.08
CA ALA A 252 32.76 -34.13 -1.75
C ALA A 252 33.49 -34.66 -3.00
N ALA A 253 34.67 -35.33 -2.80
CA ALA A 253 35.47 -35.85 -3.91
C ALA A 253 34.73 -36.84 -4.82
N LYS A 254 33.81 -37.61 -4.26
CA LYS A 254 33.01 -38.63 -4.98
C LYS A 254 31.89 -38.02 -5.86
N ASP A 255 31.55 -36.76 -5.66
CA ASP A 255 30.41 -36.12 -6.33
C ASP A 255 30.80 -35.75 -7.77
N LYS A 256 30.05 -36.26 -8.74
CA LYS A 256 30.31 -36.01 -10.17
C LYS A 256 29.69 -34.68 -10.66
N THR A 257 28.64 -34.23 -10.02
CA THR A 257 27.93 -33.01 -10.37
C THR A 257 28.26 -31.91 -9.37
N VAL A 258 28.46 -30.71 -9.85
CA VAL A 258 28.71 -29.51 -9.06
C VAL A 258 27.60 -28.52 -9.41
N SER A 259 26.56 -28.47 -8.62
CA SER A 259 25.48 -27.52 -8.84
C SER A 259 24.80 -27.11 -7.54
N ILE A 260 24.41 -25.88 -7.48
CA ILE A 260 23.54 -25.35 -6.44
C ILE A 260 22.72 -24.20 -7.03
N ALA A 261 21.44 -24.12 -6.63
CA ALA A 261 20.60 -22.99 -6.89
C ALA A 261 19.86 -22.61 -5.60
N LEU A 262 20.05 -21.38 -5.15
CA LEU A 262 19.26 -20.77 -4.08
C LEU A 262 18.09 -20.03 -4.71
N LEU A 263 16.91 -20.59 -4.54
CA LEU A 263 15.67 -20.08 -5.07
C LEU A 263 14.78 -19.63 -3.91
N TRP A 264 13.81 -18.83 -4.24
CA TRP A 264 12.70 -18.50 -3.36
C TRP A 264 11.36 -18.45 -4.12
N LYS A 265 10.29 -18.57 -3.37
CA LYS A 265 8.96 -18.22 -3.83
C LYS A 265 8.42 -17.13 -2.89
N PRO A 266 8.44 -15.85 -3.33
CA PRO A 266 7.92 -14.74 -2.53
C PRO A 266 6.39 -14.75 -2.49
N PRO A 267 5.74 -13.97 -1.61
CA PRO A 267 4.30 -13.78 -1.62
C PRO A 267 3.80 -13.38 -3.01
N HIS A 268 2.68 -13.95 -3.44
CA HIS A 268 2.09 -13.72 -4.78
C HIS A 268 3.01 -14.03 -5.98
N GLY A 269 4.14 -14.69 -5.75
CA GLY A 269 5.14 -15.03 -6.78
C GLY A 269 5.20 -16.52 -7.08
N VAL A 270 6.15 -16.89 -7.91
CA VAL A 270 6.51 -18.27 -8.27
C VAL A 270 7.94 -18.58 -7.82
N GLU A 271 8.30 -19.86 -7.89
CA GLU A 271 9.68 -20.29 -7.67
C GLU A 271 10.63 -19.65 -8.70
N GLN A 272 11.66 -18.97 -8.22
CA GLN A 272 12.66 -18.28 -9.03
C GLN A 272 13.99 -18.12 -8.27
N ALA A 273 15.09 -17.93 -8.98
CA ALA A 273 16.35 -17.51 -8.35
C ALA A 273 16.13 -16.17 -7.62
N ILE A 274 16.74 -16.02 -6.45
CA ILE A 274 16.65 -14.74 -5.72
C ILE A 274 17.28 -13.65 -6.58
N PRO A 275 16.53 -12.61 -7.00
CA PRO A 275 17.08 -11.58 -7.87
C PRO A 275 18.23 -10.81 -7.21
N PRO A 276 19.25 -10.38 -7.96
CA PRO A 276 20.36 -9.62 -7.39
C PRO A 276 19.94 -8.37 -6.61
N ARG A 277 18.88 -7.68 -7.03
CA ARG A 277 18.33 -6.50 -6.33
C ARG A 277 17.88 -6.80 -4.89
N ASN A 278 17.53 -8.04 -4.60
CA ASN A 278 17.12 -8.53 -3.28
C ASN A 278 18.26 -9.09 -2.43
N LEU A 279 19.50 -9.00 -2.92
CA LEU A 279 20.71 -9.47 -2.24
C LEU A 279 21.70 -8.32 -2.04
N SER A 280 22.42 -8.31 -0.91
CA SER A 280 23.51 -7.36 -0.65
C SER A 280 24.67 -8.09 0.07
N PRO A 281 25.94 -7.75 -0.23
CA PRO A 281 27.09 -8.29 0.51
C PRO A 281 27.26 -7.68 1.90
N GLY A 282 26.40 -6.68 2.26
CA GLY A 282 26.40 -6.03 3.56
C GLY A 282 25.94 -6.95 4.69
N ARG A 283 26.35 -6.62 5.91
CA ARG A 283 25.93 -7.35 7.12
C ARG A 283 24.79 -6.63 7.81
N VAL A 284 23.78 -7.37 8.22
CA VAL A 284 22.63 -6.90 8.98
C VAL A 284 22.38 -7.81 10.17
N THR A 285 21.65 -7.32 11.15
CA THR A 285 21.26 -8.07 12.35
C THR A 285 19.91 -8.77 12.15
N PRO A 286 19.68 -9.90 12.84
CA PRO A 286 18.37 -10.56 12.84
C PRO A 286 17.26 -9.63 13.28
N THR A 287 16.08 -9.81 12.68
CA THR A 287 14.87 -9.05 12.96
C THR A 287 13.81 -9.97 13.58
N MET A 288 13.24 -9.61 14.73
CA MET A 288 12.11 -10.33 15.31
C MET A 288 10.88 -10.16 14.41
N VAL A 289 10.33 -11.26 13.92
CA VAL A 289 9.10 -11.28 13.13
C VAL A 289 8.05 -12.03 13.93
N VAL A 290 6.94 -11.36 14.28
CA VAL A 290 5.81 -12.00 14.94
C VAL A 290 5.15 -12.98 13.98
N THR A 291 5.00 -14.24 14.41
CA THR A 291 4.43 -15.33 13.62
C THR A 291 2.96 -15.56 13.93
N THR A 292 2.49 -15.08 15.09
CA THR A 292 1.07 -15.19 15.50
C THR A 292 0.15 -14.56 14.44
N PRO A 293 -0.83 -15.30 13.89
CA PRO A 293 -1.77 -14.78 12.92
C PRO A 293 -2.81 -13.86 13.58
N PHE A 294 -3.06 -12.71 12.97
CA PHE A 294 -4.12 -11.79 13.35
C PHE A 294 -5.33 -11.92 12.42
N PRO A 295 -6.56 -11.74 12.92
CA PRO A 295 -7.71 -11.58 12.04
C PRO A 295 -7.54 -10.30 11.20
N PRO A 296 -8.11 -10.24 9.97
CA PRO A 296 -7.93 -9.09 9.08
C PRO A 296 -8.45 -7.80 9.70
N ASP A 297 -7.78 -6.69 9.40
CA ASP A 297 -8.23 -5.35 9.76
C ASP A 297 -9.46 -4.92 8.95
N ASP A 298 -10.25 -3.99 9.49
CA ASP A 298 -11.36 -3.39 8.75
C ASP A 298 -10.84 -2.57 7.55
N SER A 299 -11.30 -2.92 6.36
CA SER A 299 -11.01 -2.23 5.12
C SER A 299 -12.27 -1.72 4.39
N SER A 300 -13.41 -1.67 5.07
CA SER A 300 -14.73 -1.34 4.50
C SER A 300 -14.80 0.05 3.87
N VAL A 301 -13.94 0.97 4.29
CA VAL A 301 -13.86 2.34 3.75
C VAL A 301 -12.74 2.54 2.72
N GLY A 302 -12.16 1.45 2.22
CA GLY A 302 -11.15 1.50 1.17
C GLY A 302 -9.70 1.59 1.64
N TYR A 303 -9.45 1.55 2.95
CA TYR A 303 -8.12 1.43 3.56
C TYR A 303 -8.20 0.69 4.90
N GLU A 304 -7.09 0.06 5.32
CA GLU A 304 -7.02 -0.69 6.58
C GLU A 304 -7.07 0.22 7.80
N ARG A 305 -7.92 -0.13 8.79
CA ARG A 305 -8.11 0.62 10.04
C ARG A 305 -8.22 -0.31 11.23
N GLY A 306 -7.70 0.14 12.37
CA GLY A 306 -7.87 -0.52 13.66
C GLY A 306 -9.10 -0.03 14.45
N VAL A 307 -10.28 0.02 13.84
CA VAL A 307 -11.50 0.58 14.47
C VAL A 307 -12.22 -0.37 15.41
N SER A 308 -12.00 -1.68 15.29
CA SER A 308 -12.64 -2.69 16.13
C SER A 308 -11.64 -3.53 16.89
N VAL A 309 -11.99 -3.91 18.12
CA VAL A 309 -11.28 -4.91 18.91
C VAL A 309 -12.22 -6.09 19.07
N SER A 310 -12.04 -7.12 18.25
CA SER A 310 -12.72 -8.39 18.43
C SER A 310 -12.01 -9.26 19.47
N LYS A 311 -12.72 -10.24 20.04
CA LYS A 311 -12.11 -11.22 20.94
C LYS A 311 -10.93 -11.96 20.26
N ALA A 312 -11.09 -12.33 18.99
CA ALA A 312 -10.03 -12.99 18.23
C ALA A 312 -8.80 -12.09 18.05
N TRP A 313 -8.98 -10.77 17.85
CA TRP A 313 -7.87 -9.84 17.77
C TRP A 313 -7.15 -9.68 19.11
N ASP A 314 -7.89 -9.59 20.22
CA ASP A 314 -7.31 -9.49 21.56
C ASP A 314 -6.53 -10.74 21.96
N GLU A 315 -7.05 -11.92 21.62
CA GLU A 315 -6.36 -13.22 21.79
C GLU A 315 -5.06 -13.27 20.96
N ALA A 316 -5.11 -12.85 19.68
CA ALA A 316 -3.92 -12.80 18.82
C ALA A 316 -2.87 -11.81 19.36
N ALA A 317 -3.30 -10.62 19.80
CA ALA A 317 -2.39 -9.63 20.41
C ALA A 317 -1.77 -10.14 21.72
N THR A 318 -2.51 -10.95 22.49
CA THR A 318 -1.98 -11.58 23.70
C THR A 318 -0.95 -12.65 23.34
N GLN A 319 -1.26 -13.52 22.39
CA GLN A 319 -0.33 -14.55 21.95
C GLN A 319 0.94 -13.97 21.35
N ALA A 320 0.81 -12.93 20.51
CA ALA A 320 1.94 -12.20 19.96
C ALA A 320 2.80 -11.56 21.06
N ALA A 321 2.19 -10.97 22.08
CA ALA A 321 2.93 -10.38 23.20
C ALA A 321 3.68 -11.46 24.02
N ILE A 322 3.12 -12.68 24.18
CA ILE A 322 3.78 -13.83 24.80
C ILE A 322 4.97 -14.30 23.94
N GLU A 323 4.78 -14.40 22.62
CA GLU A 323 5.83 -14.74 21.66
C GLU A 323 7.03 -13.76 21.79
N VAL A 324 6.74 -12.46 21.81
CA VAL A 324 7.77 -11.42 21.98
C VAL A 324 8.42 -11.49 23.37
N ALA A 325 7.67 -11.67 24.45
CA ALA A 325 8.21 -11.80 25.79
C ALA A 325 9.19 -12.98 25.91
N ASN A 326 8.87 -14.11 25.30
CA ASN A 326 9.77 -15.28 25.26
C ASN A 326 11.03 -14.97 24.43
N HIS A 327 10.89 -14.29 23.29
CA HIS A 327 12.03 -13.88 22.47
C HIS A 327 12.97 -12.95 23.23
N VAL A 328 12.43 -11.92 23.91
CA VAL A 328 13.23 -10.97 24.70
C VAL A 328 13.95 -11.68 25.85
N ALA A 329 13.27 -12.58 26.56
CA ALA A 329 13.87 -13.35 27.66
C ALA A 329 15.00 -14.28 27.14
N LYS A 330 14.80 -14.96 26.01
CA LYS A 330 15.83 -15.81 25.37
C LYS A 330 17.09 -15.01 24.98
N HIS A 331 16.93 -13.78 24.53
CA HIS A 331 18.03 -12.93 24.05
C HIS A 331 18.39 -11.82 25.05
N LEU A 332 18.02 -11.98 26.31
CA LEU A 332 18.11 -10.94 27.35
C LEU A 332 19.50 -10.35 27.47
N ASP A 333 20.53 -11.18 27.52
CA ASP A 333 21.91 -10.72 27.69
C ASP A 333 22.37 -9.84 26.52
N LYS A 334 22.02 -10.23 25.29
CA LYS A 334 22.33 -9.44 24.09
C LYS A 334 21.59 -8.10 24.07
N LEU A 335 20.28 -8.11 24.38
CA LEU A 335 19.41 -6.92 24.31
C LEU A 335 19.67 -5.94 25.45
N SER A 336 19.99 -6.45 26.65
CA SER A 336 20.31 -5.60 27.81
C SER A 336 21.78 -5.15 27.88
N GLY A 337 22.65 -5.78 27.05
CA GLY A 337 24.10 -5.56 27.09
C GLY A 337 24.78 -6.14 28.33
N THR A 338 24.18 -7.18 28.95
CA THR A 338 24.70 -7.83 30.16
C THR A 338 25.25 -9.21 29.88
N LYS A 339 26.00 -9.77 30.85
CA LYS A 339 26.46 -11.16 30.83
C LYS A 339 26.02 -11.88 32.10
N PRO A 340 25.86 -13.22 32.05
CA PRO A 340 25.70 -14.01 33.27
C PRO A 340 26.89 -13.74 34.22
N GLY A 341 26.60 -13.39 35.50
CA GLY A 341 27.64 -13.08 36.49
C GLY A 341 28.02 -11.62 36.65
N ASP A 342 27.52 -10.71 35.84
CA ASP A 342 27.74 -9.28 36.05
C ASP A 342 27.12 -8.83 37.38
N THR A 343 27.90 -8.14 38.20
CA THR A 343 27.49 -7.68 39.57
C THR A 343 26.25 -6.79 39.55
N ASN A 344 26.09 -5.97 38.52
CA ASN A 344 24.96 -5.03 38.36
C ASN A 344 23.88 -5.56 37.36
N ARG A 345 23.90 -6.87 37.02
CA ARG A 345 23.01 -7.42 36.00
C ARG A 345 21.54 -7.10 36.23
N ALA A 346 21.06 -7.27 37.47
CA ALA A 346 19.65 -6.99 37.78
C ALA A 346 19.28 -5.54 37.53
N ALA A 347 20.09 -4.57 37.98
CA ALA A 347 19.84 -3.16 37.75
C ALA A 347 19.91 -2.77 36.27
N SER A 348 20.87 -3.35 35.53
CA SER A 348 21.00 -3.11 34.09
C SER A 348 19.83 -3.67 33.29
N VAL A 349 19.30 -4.84 33.66
CA VAL A 349 18.12 -5.46 33.07
C VAL A 349 16.85 -4.63 33.42
N GLU A 350 16.70 -4.15 34.65
CA GLU A 350 15.60 -3.26 35.01
C GLU A 350 15.65 -1.94 34.21
N ALA A 351 16.84 -1.36 34.03
CA ALA A 351 17.05 -0.17 33.22
C ALA A 351 16.72 -0.43 31.72
N PHE A 352 17.12 -1.59 31.19
CA PHE A 352 16.71 -2.04 29.84
C PHE A 352 15.20 -2.11 29.71
N CYS A 353 14.51 -2.74 30.67
CA CYS A 353 13.03 -2.81 30.69
C CYS A 353 12.39 -1.42 30.71
N GLY A 354 12.98 -0.47 31.45
CA GLY A 354 12.53 0.93 31.47
C GLY A 354 12.62 1.58 30.10
N ARG A 355 13.74 1.39 29.38
CA ARG A 355 13.89 1.88 28.00
C ARG A 355 12.94 1.17 27.03
N PHE A 356 12.77 -0.14 27.17
CA PHE A 356 11.83 -0.92 26.35
C PHE A 356 10.41 -0.39 26.46
N VAL A 357 9.91 -0.15 27.69
CA VAL A 357 8.56 0.38 27.91
C VAL A 357 8.43 1.80 27.38
N ALA A 358 9.45 2.65 27.56
CA ALA A 358 9.47 4.02 27.04
C ALA A 358 9.39 4.03 25.51
N ALA A 359 10.19 3.22 24.84
CA ALA A 359 10.17 3.07 23.37
C ALA A 359 8.82 2.49 22.89
N ALA A 360 8.27 1.47 23.57
CA ALA A 360 6.95 0.91 23.27
C ALA A 360 5.82 1.96 23.41
N PHE A 361 5.92 2.87 24.38
CA PHE A 361 4.96 3.96 24.59
C PHE A 361 5.30 5.23 23.80
N ARG A 362 6.42 5.22 23.06
CA ARG A 362 6.87 6.30 22.16
C ARG A 362 7.09 7.63 22.87
N ARG A 363 7.44 7.57 24.18
CA ARG A 363 7.73 8.74 25.01
C ARG A 363 8.39 8.35 26.34
N PRO A 364 9.06 9.28 27.03
CA PRO A 364 9.60 9.04 28.36
C PRO A 364 8.51 8.63 29.36
N LEU A 365 8.87 7.72 30.26
CA LEU A 365 7.97 7.28 31.33
C LEU A 365 7.92 8.29 32.46
N THR A 366 6.73 8.49 33.03
CA THR A 366 6.60 9.12 34.34
C THR A 366 7.09 8.18 35.46
N ASP A 367 7.41 8.72 36.63
CA ASP A 367 7.85 7.91 37.78
C ASP A 367 6.79 6.85 38.17
N GLU A 368 5.52 7.21 38.07
CA GLU A 368 4.42 6.27 38.32
C GLU A 368 4.37 5.17 37.28
N GLN A 369 4.51 5.50 36.00
CA GLN A 369 4.57 4.50 34.94
C GLN A 369 5.77 3.57 35.09
N LYS A 370 6.95 4.12 35.43
CA LYS A 370 8.14 3.32 35.69
C LYS A 370 7.91 2.36 36.86
N ARG A 371 7.28 2.84 37.93
CA ARG A 371 6.93 2.00 39.08
C ARG A 371 5.96 0.87 38.67
N VAL A 372 4.88 1.20 37.98
CA VAL A 372 3.80 0.25 37.63
C VAL A 372 4.25 -0.76 36.58
N PHE A 373 4.87 -0.28 35.49
CA PHE A 373 5.19 -1.14 34.35
C PHE A 373 6.54 -1.86 34.48
N VAL A 374 7.43 -1.42 35.38
CA VAL A 374 8.78 -1.98 35.50
C VAL A 374 9.07 -2.44 36.93
N SER A 375 9.31 -1.50 37.87
CA SER A 375 9.93 -1.81 39.16
C SER A 375 9.09 -2.74 40.03
N ALA A 376 7.76 -2.67 39.97
CA ALA A 376 6.88 -3.58 40.71
C ALA A 376 7.09 -5.04 40.33
N HIS A 377 7.39 -5.34 39.08
CA HIS A 377 7.60 -6.68 38.59
C HIS A 377 8.95 -7.27 38.99
N PHE A 378 10.00 -6.46 39.09
CA PHE A 378 11.30 -6.88 39.61
C PHE A 378 11.28 -7.19 41.10
N LYS A 379 10.37 -6.57 41.88
CA LYS A 379 10.20 -6.85 43.31
C LYS A 379 9.45 -8.17 43.58
N THR A 380 8.62 -8.63 42.65
CA THR A 380 7.68 -9.74 42.88
C THR A 380 7.97 -10.97 42.02
N ALA A 381 8.89 -10.89 41.06
CA ALA A 381 9.24 -12.01 40.20
C ALA A 381 10.20 -12.98 40.93
N SER A 382 10.12 -14.27 40.56
CA SER A 382 10.99 -15.32 41.09
C SER A 382 12.44 -15.24 40.55
N ASN A 383 12.60 -14.68 39.33
CA ASN A 383 13.88 -14.50 38.67
C ASN A 383 13.80 -13.34 37.65
N LEU A 384 14.96 -12.94 37.06
CA LEU A 384 15.03 -11.85 36.09
C LEU A 384 14.23 -12.11 34.81
N GLU A 385 14.20 -13.34 34.32
CA GLU A 385 13.49 -13.68 33.10
C GLU A 385 11.97 -13.52 33.27
N ASP A 386 11.42 -13.96 34.41
CA ASP A 386 10.02 -13.79 34.74
C ASP A 386 9.65 -12.30 34.86
N ALA A 387 10.52 -11.48 35.49
CA ALA A 387 10.33 -10.06 35.59
C ALA A 387 10.25 -9.41 34.19
N VAL A 388 11.18 -9.75 33.31
CA VAL A 388 11.24 -9.27 31.91
C VAL A 388 10.01 -9.69 31.14
N LYS A 389 9.59 -10.96 31.21
CA LYS A 389 8.39 -11.46 30.52
C LYS A 389 7.15 -10.70 30.95
N ARG A 390 6.98 -10.46 32.25
CA ARG A 390 5.84 -9.67 32.79
C ARG A 390 5.85 -8.23 32.29
N VAL A 391 7.01 -7.58 32.28
CA VAL A 391 7.17 -6.20 31.80
C VAL A 391 6.82 -6.11 30.30
N VAL A 392 7.38 -7.00 29.47
CA VAL A 392 7.15 -7.00 28.02
C VAL A 392 5.68 -7.27 27.71
N LEU A 393 5.08 -8.29 28.36
CA LEU A 393 3.68 -8.62 28.18
C LEU A 393 2.76 -7.45 28.56
N LEU A 394 3.00 -6.83 29.73
CA LEU A 394 2.20 -5.70 30.20
C LEU A 394 2.35 -4.48 29.29
N ALA A 395 3.56 -4.19 28.81
CA ALA A 395 3.81 -3.09 27.89
C ALA A 395 3.06 -3.28 26.56
N LEU A 396 3.18 -4.44 25.93
CA LEU A 396 2.58 -4.73 24.64
C LEU A 396 1.05 -4.91 24.68
N LYS A 397 0.48 -5.21 25.85
CA LYS A 397 -0.98 -5.26 26.08
C LYS A 397 -1.55 -3.93 26.57
N SER A 398 -0.68 -2.94 26.87
CA SER A 398 -1.13 -1.64 27.31
C SER A 398 -1.86 -0.88 26.18
N PRO A 399 -2.97 -0.18 26.49
CA PRO A 399 -3.56 0.78 25.55
C PRO A 399 -2.56 1.81 25.02
N ARG A 400 -1.52 2.15 25.78
CA ARG A 400 -0.45 3.10 25.38
C ARG A 400 0.40 2.57 24.22
N PHE A 401 0.54 1.26 24.10
CA PHE A 401 1.18 0.62 22.96
C PHE A 401 0.17 0.39 21.82
N LEU A 402 -1.01 -0.10 22.15
CA LEU A 402 -1.99 -0.59 21.19
C LEU A 402 -2.76 0.52 20.45
N TYR A 403 -2.85 1.74 21.02
CA TYR A 403 -3.63 2.83 20.42
C TYR A 403 -2.75 4.02 20.06
N LEU A 404 -2.90 4.47 18.80
CA LEU A 404 -2.24 5.66 18.32
C LEU A 404 -3.01 6.92 18.74
N GLY A 405 -2.27 7.96 19.09
CA GLY A 405 -2.87 9.24 19.47
C GLY A 405 -3.55 9.27 20.85
N LEU A 406 -3.33 8.26 21.70
CA LEU A 406 -3.90 8.25 23.07
C LEU A 406 -3.47 9.49 23.88
N GLU A 407 -2.25 9.95 23.69
CA GLU A 407 -1.67 11.14 24.35
C GLU A 407 -1.72 12.40 23.46
N ARG A 408 -2.42 12.35 22.33
CA ARG A 408 -2.49 13.45 21.34
C ARG A 408 -3.00 14.77 21.94
N ALA A 409 -3.82 14.68 22.98
CA ALA A 409 -4.32 15.85 23.69
C ALA A 409 -3.19 16.71 24.34
N LYS A 410 -2.00 16.13 24.58
CA LYS A 410 -0.83 16.85 25.08
C LYS A 410 -0.22 17.77 24.02
N ARG A 411 -0.43 17.51 22.74
CA ARG A 411 0.06 18.32 21.59
C ARG A 411 1.56 18.63 21.68
N ASP A 412 2.33 17.65 22.13
CA ASP A 412 3.79 17.74 22.27
C ASP A 412 4.52 17.11 21.08
N ASP A 413 5.82 17.33 20.99
CA ASP A 413 6.67 16.85 19.90
C ASP A 413 6.74 15.30 19.85
N PHE A 414 6.46 14.59 20.96
CA PHE A 414 6.34 13.13 20.95
C PHE A 414 5.09 12.67 20.17
N ALA A 415 3.99 13.41 20.26
CA ALA A 415 2.81 13.12 19.47
C ALA A 415 3.06 13.38 17.97
N VAL A 416 3.87 14.39 17.64
CA VAL A 416 4.31 14.66 16.24
C VAL A 416 5.19 13.53 15.73
N ALA A 417 6.19 13.10 16.53
CA ALA A 417 7.08 11.99 16.18
C ALA A 417 6.31 10.68 15.95
N GLU A 418 5.34 10.36 16.82
CA GLU A 418 4.44 9.22 16.65
C GLU A 418 3.68 9.31 15.32
N GLN A 419 3.08 10.47 15.03
CA GLN A 419 2.26 10.66 13.84
C GLN A 419 3.09 10.56 12.55
N LEU A 420 4.31 11.12 12.54
CA LEU A 420 5.25 11.01 11.42
C LEU A 420 5.66 9.56 11.18
N SER A 421 6.10 8.86 12.22
CA SER A 421 6.64 7.50 12.09
C SER A 421 5.57 6.50 11.67
N PHE A 422 4.39 6.52 12.26
CA PHE A 422 3.28 5.69 11.81
C PHE A 422 2.73 6.12 10.44
N GLY A 423 2.76 7.41 10.14
CA GLY A 423 2.38 7.96 8.84
C GLY A 423 3.27 7.49 7.69
N LEU A 424 4.57 7.45 7.88
CA LEU A 424 5.54 7.13 6.81
C LEU A 424 6.11 5.72 6.88
N TRP A 425 6.18 5.09 8.06
CA TRP A 425 6.85 3.79 8.26
C TRP A 425 5.93 2.68 8.75
N ASP A 426 4.69 2.98 9.17
CA ASP A 426 3.82 2.05 9.89
C ASP A 426 4.53 1.43 11.12
N SER A 427 5.35 2.22 11.82
CA SER A 427 6.17 1.77 12.95
C SER A 427 6.49 2.92 13.89
N LEU A 428 7.20 2.60 15.00
CA LEU A 428 7.59 3.56 16.04
C LEU A 428 8.65 4.57 15.53
N PRO A 429 8.82 5.72 16.24
CA PRO A 429 9.89 6.67 15.97
C PRO A 429 11.27 6.02 16.10
N ASP A 430 12.24 6.49 15.32
CA ASP A 430 13.64 6.14 15.47
C ASP A 430 14.32 7.06 16.52
N ALA A 431 15.57 6.75 16.87
CA ALA A 431 16.33 7.50 17.86
C ALA A 431 16.50 8.98 17.49
N GLU A 432 16.51 9.33 16.20
CA GLU A 432 16.60 10.72 15.75
C GLU A 432 15.30 11.49 16.02
N LEU A 433 14.15 10.91 15.66
CA LEU A 433 12.85 11.48 16.00
C LEU A 433 12.63 11.62 17.51
N GLU A 434 13.04 10.61 18.30
CA GLU A 434 12.98 10.68 19.78
C GLU A 434 13.85 11.80 20.34
N ASN A 435 15.05 11.99 19.79
CA ASN A 435 15.95 13.07 20.19
C ASN A 435 15.40 14.45 19.84
N LEU A 436 14.83 14.62 18.63
CA LEU A 436 14.18 15.86 18.21
C LEU A 436 12.95 16.16 19.07
N ALA A 437 12.12 15.17 19.36
CA ALA A 437 10.98 15.33 20.25
C ALA A 437 11.40 15.74 21.67
N THR A 438 12.48 15.14 22.19
CA THR A 438 13.04 15.49 23.50
C THR A 438 13.56 16.92 23.55
N LYS A 439 14.10 17.44 22.45
CA LYS A 439 14.62 18.81 22.32
C LYS A 439 13.54 19.85 22.01
N GLY A 440 12.31 19.46 21.78
CA GLY A 440 11.24 20.37 21.33
C GLY A 440 11.47 20.91 19.92
N ALA A 441 11.95 20.09 19.00
CA ALA A 441 12.36 20.50 17.65
C ALA A 441 11.42 19.96 16.54
N LEU A 442 10.16 19.62 16.88
CA LEU A 442 9.15 19.09 15.94
C LEU A 442 7.82 19.86 16.01
N HIS A 443 7.86 21.17 16.20
CA HIS A 443 6.65 22.00 16.34
C HIS A 443 6.39 22.98 15.20
N THR A 444 7.33 23.17 14.27
CA THR A 444 7.12 24.02 13.09
C THR A 444 6.94 23.17 11.82
N GLN A 445 6.22 23.75 10.86
CA GLN A 445 6.00 23.10 9.57
C GLN A 445 7.33 22.75 8.86
N GLU A 446 8.32 23.62 8.96
CA GLU A 446 9.65 23.44 8.34
C GLU A 446 10.39 22.24 8.96
N GLN A 447 10.45 22.19 10.31
CA GLN A 447 11.10 21.10 11.04
C GLN A 447 10.47 19.75 10.73
N VAL A 448 9.14 19.67 10.78
CA VAL A 448 8.41 18.44 10.49
C VAL A 448 8.55 18.02 9.02
N ALA A 449 8.50 18.96 8.08
CA ALA A 449 8.73 18.67 6.66
C ALA A 449 10.17 18.22 6.36
N GLN A 450 11.16 18.75 7.07
CA GLN A 450 12.55 18.31 6.94
C GLN A 450 12.70 16.85 7.38
N GLU A 451 12.14 16.50 8.52
CA GLU A 451 12.16 15.12 9.01
C GLU A 451 11.37 14.17 8.11
N ALA A 452 10.21 14.57 7.63
CA ALA A 452 9.44 13.76 6.66
C ALA A 452 10.26 13.46 5.39
N ARG A 453 11.07 14.43 4.89
CA ARG A 453 11.98 14.19 3.74
C ARG A 453 13.08 13.18 4.08
N ARG A 454 13.71 13.30 5.27
CA ARG A 454 14.69 12.31 5.74
C ARG A 454 14.08 10.92 5.79
N MET A 455 12.88 10.82 6.36
CA MET A 455 12.17 9.56 6.54
C MET A 455 11.77 8.88 5.23
N LEU A 456 11.53 9.63 4.15
CA LEU A 456 11.23 9.07 2.83
C LEU A 456 12.42 8.30 2.21
N ALA A 457 13.65 8.60 2.61
CA ALA A 457 14.83 7.86 2.14
C ALA A 457 14.94 6.44 2.77
N ASP A 458 14.21 6.17 3.85
CA ASP A 458 14.22 4.89 4.54
C ASP A 458 13.45 3.80 3.74
N PRO A 459 13.96 2.56 3.65
CA PRO A 459 13.27 1.45 3.00
C PRO A 459 11.85 1.18 3.53
N ARG A 460 11.58 1.50 4.80
CA ARG A 460 10.25 1.38 5.41
C ARG A 460 9.20 2.25 4.71
N ALA A 461 9.58 3.49 4.35
CA ALA A 461 8.70 4.39 3.60
C ALA A 461 8.44 3.84 2.18
N ARG A 462 9.48 3.31 1.52
CA ARG A 462 9.32 2.66 0.21
C ARG A 462 8.34 1.50 0.26
N ALA A 463 8.48 0.60 1.25
CA ALA A 463 7.58 -0.54 1.43
C ALA A 463 6.12 -0.10 1.70
N LYS A 464 5.92 0.98 2.47
CA LYS A 464 4.57 1.53 2.73
C LYS A 464 3.94 2.12 1.47
N VAL A 465 4.70 2.90 0.70
CA VAL A 465 4.22 3.49 -0.57
C VAL A 465 3.95 2.39 -1.60
N GLN A 466 4.81 1.38 -1.69
CA GLN A 466 4.60 0.22 -2.55
C GLN A 466 3.29 -0.51 -2.20
N ALA A 467 3.04 -0.74 -0.91
CA ALA A 467 1.79 -1.35 -0.45
C ALA A 467 0.56 -0.50 -0.78
N PHE A 468 0.67 0.84 -0.70
CA PHE A 468 -0.38 1.75 -1.17
C PHE A 468 -0.66 1.58 -2.67
N LEU A 469 0.38 1.60 -3.50
CA LEU A 469 0.23 1.50 -4.95
C LEU A 469 -0.35 0.16 -5.38
N GLN A 470 0.07 -0.93 -4.74
CA GLN A 470 -0.51 -2.27 -4.95
C GLN A 470 -1.99 -2.32 -4.56
N HIS A 471 -2.36 -1.70 -3.43
CA HIS A 471 -3.76 -1.59 -3.00
C HIS A 471 -4.57 -0.69 -3.94
N TRP A 472 -4.04 0.47 -4.34
CA TRP A 472 -4.67 1.38 -5.29
C TRP A 472 -5.00 0.69 -6.60
N LEU A 473 -4.07 -0.11 -7.13
CA LEU A 473 -4.22 -0.86 -8.38
C LEU A 473 -4.88 -2.24 -8.20
N GLN A 474 -5.30 -2.60 -7.00
CA GLN A 474 -5.93 -3.88 -6.66
C GLN A 474 -5.08 -5.11 -7.05
N MET A 475 -3.77 -5.01 -6.96
CA MET A 475 -2.85 -6.07 -7.37
C MET A 475 -2.98 -7.35 -6.52
N ASN A 476 -3.20 -7.20 -5.21
CA ASN A 476 -3.30 -8.32 -4.25
C ASN A 476 -4.65 -9.08 -4.31
N GLN A 477 -5.54 -8.70 -5.23
CA GLN A 477 -6.81 -9.38 -5.48
C GLN A 477 -6.77 -10.24 -6.76
N ARG A 478 -5.56 -10.61 -7.23
CA ARG A 478 -5.32 -11.27 -8.53
C ARG A 478 -4.53 -12.57 -8.42
N ASP A 479 -4.55 -13.22 -7.25
CA ASP A 479 -3.79 -14.46 -7.02
C ASP A 479 -4.31 -15.64 -7.86
N ASP A 480 -5.55 -15.57 -8.33
CA ASP A 480 -6.21 -16.55 -9.21
C ASP A 480 -6.07 -16.23 -10.70
N LEU A 481 -5.24 -15.22 -11.06
CA LEU A 481 -5.05 -14.83 -12.45
C LEU A 481 -4.54 -16.00 -13.29
N SER A 482 -5.34 -16.40 -14.27
CA SER A 482 -5.00 -17.43 -15.26
C SER A 482 -5.72 -17.14 -16.57
N LYS A 483 -5.24 -17.73 -17.68
CA LYS A 483 -5.85 -17.63 -18.99
C LYS A 483 -5.98 -19.00 -19.63
N ASP A 484 -6.86 -19.11 -20.64
CA ASP A 484 -7.05 -20.33 -21.42
C ASP A 484 -5.79 -20.61 -22.26
N ASP A 485 -5.12 -21.73 -22.03
CA ASP A 485 -3.84 -22.08 -22.66
C ASP A 485 -3.93 -22.26 -24.18
N LYS A 486 -5.13 -22.60 -24.69
CA LYS A 486 -5.34 -22.76 -26.13
C LYS A 486 -5.44 -21.41 -26.85
N LEU A 487 -6.03 -20.41 -26.18
CA LEU A 487 -6.19 -19.06 -26.73
C LEU A 487 -4.96 -18.18 -26.48
N TYR A 488 -4.29 -18.40 -25.37
CA TYR A 488 -3.13 -17.61 -24.93
C TYR A 488 -1.93 -18.51 -24.58
N PRO A 489 -1.41 -19.29 -25.55
CA PRO A 489 -0.30 -20.21 -25.29
C PRO A 489 0.92 -19.44 -24.74
N GLY A 490 1.52 -20.01 -23.70
CA GLY A 490 2.69 -19.43 -23.04
C GLY A 490 2.39 -18.35 -21.98
N PHE A 491 1.11 -18.06 -21.68
CA PHE A 491 0.75 -17.20 -20.55
C PHE A 491 0.75 -18.03 -19.25
N THR A 492 1.95 -18.35 -18.78
CA THR A 492 2.20 -19.23 -17.62
C THR A 492 2.21 -18.45 -16.29
N PRO A 493 2.21 -19.14 -15.13
CA PRO A 493 2.41 -18.52 -13.83
C PRO A 493 3.68 -17.67 -13.73
N GLU A 494 4.77 -18.06 -14.43
CA GLU A 494 6.03 -17.30 -14.48
C GLU A 494 5.87 -15.98 -15.24
N ILE A 495 5.10 -15.96 -16.35
CA ILE A 495 4.75 -14.71 -17.06
C ILE A 495 3.93 -13.80 -16.18
N ILE A 496 2.98 -14.34 -15.41
CA ILE A 496 2.15 -13.56 -14.48
C ILE A 496 3.01 -12.94 -13.37
N ALA A 497 3.93 -13.72 -12.79
CA ALA A 497 4.85 -13.24 -11.77
C ALA A 497 5.81 -12.17 -12.32
N ASP A 498 6.33 -12.36 -13.54
CA ASP A 498 7.15 -11.36 -14.21
C ASP A 498 6.37 -10.07 -14.49
N LEU A 499 5.12 -10.17 -14.92
CA LEU A 499 4.25 -8.99 -15.14
C LEU A 499 3.98 -8.25 -13.84
N ARG A 500 3.78 -8.96 -12.71
CA ARG A 500 3.65 -8.33 -11.40
C ARG A 500 4.92 -7.60 -11.01
N THR A 501 6.08 -8.23 -11.23
CA THR A 501 7.38 -7.63 -10.97
C THR A 501 7.62 -6.41 -11.87
N SER A 502 7.31 -6.51 -13.16
CA SER A 502 7.36 -5.41 -14.13
C SER A 502 6.59 -4.18 -13.65
N LEU A 503 5.36 -4.41 -13.18
CA LEU A 503 4.54 -3.33 -12.63
C LEU A 503 5.14 -2.74 -11.35
N ASN A 504 5.61 -3.58 -10.43
CA ASN A 504 6.25 -3.11 -9.19
C ASN A 504 7.49 -2.25 -9.48
N VAL A 505 8.36 -2.68 -10.39
CA VAL A 505 9.55 -1.92 -10.80
C VAL A 505 9.16 -0.61 -11.48
N PHE A 506 8.12 -0.60 -12.32
CA PHE A 506 7.59 0.62 -12.94
C PHE A 506 7.07 1.62 -11.91
N LEU A 507 6.33 1.16 -10.91
CA LEU A 507 5.80 1.99 -9.83
C LEU A 507 6.94 2.57 -8.98
N GLU A 508 7.93 1.76 -8.64
CA GLU A 508 9.11 2.18 -7.90
C GLU A 508 9.93 3.21 -8.68
N ASP A 509 10.23 2.93 -9.96
CA ASP A 509 10.94 3.89 -10.83
C ASP A 509 10.20 5.22 -10.91
N THR A 510 8.87 5.20 -11.04
CA THR A 510 8.07 6.44 -11.16
C THR A 510 8.08 7.27 -9.87
N VAL A 511 7.94 6.65 -8.72
CA VAL A 511 7.86 7.38 -7.43
C VAL A 511 9.24 7.82 -6.96
N TRP A 512 10.28 7.02 -7.14
CA TRP A 512 11.58 7.28 -6.52
C TRP A 512 12.64 7.86 -7.48
N ASN A 513 12.26 8.17 -8.73
CA ASN A 513 13.13 8.96 -9.60
C ASN A 513 13.13 10.45 -9.20
N ALA A 514 14.03 11.24 -9.79
CA ALA A 514 14.21 12.63 -9.45
C ALA A 514 12.96 13.51 -9.66
N SER A 515 12.10 13.20 -10.63
CA SER A 515 10.87 13.98 -10.90
C SER A 515 9.69 13.54 -10.03
N SER A 516 9.59 12.27 -9.67
CA SER A 516 8.49 11.68 -8.90
C SER A 516 7.09 12.11 -9.40
N ASP A 517 6.92 12.21 -10.72
CA ASP A 517 5.76 12.81 -11.36
C ASP A 517 4.59 11.82 -11.47
N TYR A 518 3.48 12.12 -10.78
CA TYR A 518 2.22 11.35 -10.83
C TYR A 518 1.71 11.10 -12.26
N ARG A 519 1.87 12.09 -13.15
CA ARG A 519 1.37 11.96 -14.54
C ARG A 519 2.05 10.82 -15.27
N LYS A 520 3.29 10.47 -14.92
CA LYS A 520 4.00 9.31 -15.48
C LYS A 520 3.36 7.98 -15.09
N LEU A 521 2.67 7.89 -13.95
CA LEU A 521 1.89 6.69 -13.64
C LEU A 521 0.83 6.40 -14.71
N LEU A 522 0.31 7.44 -15.37
CA LEU A 522 -0.75 7.34 -16.36
C LEU A 522 -0.24 7.42 -17.80
N LEU A 523 0.79 8.22 -18.08
CA LEU A 523 1.21 8.61 -19.42
C LEU A 523 2.47 7.92 -19.93
N ALA A 524 3.20 7.17 -19.07
CA ALA A 524 4.45 6.53 -19.48
C ALA A 524 4.24 5.55 -20.65
N ASP A 525 5.14 5.62 -21.63
CA ASP A 525 5.13 4.83 -22.85
C ASP A 525 6.18 3.71 -22.85
N TYR A 526 6.53 3.19 -21.69
CA TYR A 526 7.51 2.14 -21.52
C TYR A 526 7.03 1.04 -20.56
N LEU A 527 7.68 -0.13 -20.67
CA LEU A 527 7.55 -1.25 -19.72
C LEU A 527 8.93 -1.67 -19.21
N PHE A 528 8.97 -2.24 -18.04
CA PHE A 528 10.11 -2.99 -17.58
C PHE A 528 9.92 -4.47 -17.91
N VAL A 529 10.84 -5.06 -18.67
CA VAL A 529 10.74 -6.44 -19.14
C VAL A 529 12.04 -7.19 -18.91
N ASN A 530 11.92 -8.47 -18.54
CA ASN A 530 13.00 -9.44 -18.62
C ASN A 530 12.95 -10.18 -19.97
N ASP A 531 13.89 -11.07 -20.21
CA ASP A 531 13.96 -11.85 -21.48
C ASP A 531 12.69 -12.67 -21.74
N ARG A 532 12.08 -13.26 -20.71
CA ARG A 532 10.85 -14.06 -20.82
C ARG A 532 9.65 -13.22 -21.23
N LEU A 533 9.44 -12.05 -20.60
CA LEU A 533 8.38 -11.12 -21.01
C LEU A 533 8.62 -10.56 -22.40
N ALA A 534 9.87 -10.20 -22.73
CA ALA A 534 10.21 -9.69 -24.04
C ALA A 534 9.87 -10.71 -25.14
N LYS A 535 10.22 -11.98 -24.96
CA LYS A 535 9.84 -13.07 -25.87
C LYS A 535 8.33 -13.23 -25.97
N PHE A 536 7.62 -13.23 -24.85
CA PHE A 536 6.17 -13.41 -24.82
C PHE A 536 5.42 -12.29 -25.57
N TYR A 537 5.88 -11.03 -25.45
CA TYR A 537 5.28 -9.87 -26.13
C TYR A 537 5.94 -9.53 -27.47
N GLY A 538 6.90 -10.32 -27.96
CA GLY A 538 7.59 -10.07 -29.22
C GLY A 538 8.48 -8.82 -29.22
N MET A 539 9.00 -8.44 -28.04
CA MET A 539 9.90 -7.29 -27.86
C MET A 539 11.36 -7.71 -28.03
N ARG A 540 12.20 -6.79 -28.48
CA ARG A 540 13.66 -6.98 -28.51
C ARG A 540 14.29 -6.38 -27.25
N THR A 541 15.13 -7.14 -26.56
CA THR A 541 15.84 -6.68 -25.37
C THR A 541 17.20 -7.37 -25.27
N ASN A 542 18.12 -6.71 -24.58
CA ASN A 542 19.40 -7.28 -24.15
C ASN A 542 19.37 -7.62 -22.64
N ALA A 543 18.17 -7.82 -22.08
CA ALA A 543 18.03 -8.18 -20.67
C ALA A 543 18.65 -9.55 -20.42
N VAL A 544 19.60 -9.59 -19.49
CA VAL A 544 20.16 -10.82 -18.94
C VAL A 544 19.88 -10.78 -17.45
N ASP A 545 19.01 -11.65 -16.98
CA ASP A 545 18.69 -11.89 -15.56
C ASP A 545 18.07 -10.72 -14.76
N ASP A 546 17.65 -9.62 -15.42
CA ASP A 546 17.02 -8.47 -14.73
C ASP A 546 15.96 -7.80 -15.60
N PHE A 547 15.21 -6.86 -15.01
CA PHE A 547 14.21 -6.07 -15.73
C PHE A 547 14.85 -4.82 -16.31
N VAL A 548 14.71 -4.63 -17.61
CA VAL A 548 15.18 -3.43 -18.33
C VAL A 548 14.03 -2.63 -18.88
N LYS A 549 14.20 -1.32 -18.95
CA LYS A 549 13.23 -0.39 -19.49
C LYS A 549 13.23 -0.47 -21.02
N VAL A 550 12.04 -0.72 -21.61
CA VAL A 550 11.82 -0.75 -23.05
C VAL A 550 10.76 0.30 -23.40
N ASN A 551 11.15 1.29 -24.22
CA ASN A 551 10.22 2.29 -24.74
C ASN A 551 9.34 1.69 -25.84
N LEU A 552 8.08 2.08 -25.88
CA LEU A 552 7.06 1.57 -26.78
C LEU A 552 6.34 2.72 -27.48
N ASP A 553 5.43 2.43 -28.41
CA ASP A 553 4.63 3.45 -29.06
C ASP A 553 3.65 4.08 -28.04
N PRO A 554 3.65 5.42 -27.85
CA PRO A 554 2.71 6.11 -26.97
C PRO A 554 1.23 5.85 -27.31
N LYS A 555 0.92 5.45 -28.55
CA LYS A 555 -0.42 5.05 -28.96
C LYS A 555 -0.82 3.70 -28.41
N GLU A 556 0.16 2.85 -28.11
CA GLU A 556 -0.05 1.49 -27.63
C GLU A 556 0.20 1.34 -26.13
N ARG A 557 0.84 2.32 -25.49
CA ARG A 557 1.14 2.23 -24.05
C ARG A 557 0.92 3.57 -23.33
N SER A 558 0.28 3.46 -22.16
CA SER A 558 -0.04 4.58 -21.28
C SER A 558 -0.03 4.11 -19.82
N GLY A 559 1.16 4.07 -19.23
CA GLY A 559 1.40 3.75 -17.84
C GLY A 559 0.59 2.57 -17.29
N VAL A 560 0.03 2.75 -16.09
CA VAL A 560 -0.81 1.72 -15.43
C VAL A 560 -2.09 1.42 -16.20
N VAL A 561 -2.61 2.38 -16.99
CA VAL A 561 -3.86 2.21 -17.75
C VAL A 561 -3.77 1.04 -18.72
N THR A 562 -2.61 0.86 -19.33
CA THR A 562 -2.38 -0.20 -20.31
C THR A 562 -1.34 -1.23 -19.87
N HIS A 563 -0.97 -1.26 -18.58
CA HIS A 563 0.00 -2.25 -18.11
C HIS A 563 -0.58 -3.67 -18.24
N PRO A 564 0.15 -4.61 -18.88
CA PRO A 564 -0.40 -5.95 -19.19
C PRO A 564 -0.89 -6.74 -17.98
N TYR A 565 -0.22 -6.61 -16.82
CA TYR A 565 -0.68 -7.22 -15.56
C TYR A 565 -2.11 -6.81 -15.19
N LEU A 566 -2.41 -5.51 -15.28
CA LEU A 566 -3.75 -4.99 -14.96
C LEU A 566 -4.77 -5.34 -16.03
N LEU A 567 -4.40 -5.22 -17.31
CA LEU A 567 -5.27 -5.61 -18.42
C LEU A 567 -5.67 -7.09 -18.35
N ALA A 568 -4.71 -7.96 -18.01
CA ALA A 568 -4.98 -9.38 -17.80
C ALA A 568 -5.80 -9.64 -16.54
N GLY A 569 -5.46 -8.98 -15.43
CA GLY A 569 -6.16 -9.12 -14.15
C GLY A 569 -7.63 -8.69 -14.21
N PHE A 570 -7.96 -7.72 -15.08
CA PHE A 570 -9.33 -7.24 -15.31
C PHE A 570 -9.97 -7.81 -16.57
N SER A 571 -9.63 -9.04 -16.96
CA SER A 571 -10.19 -9.76 -18.08
C SER A 571 -10.64 -11.16 -17.67
N TYR A 572 -11.57 -11.75 -18.43
CA TYR A 572 -11.95 -13.14 -18.25
C TYR A 572 -10.81 -14.08 -18.71
N GLN A 573 -10.97 -15.37 -18.48
CA GLN A 573 -9.96 -16.36 -18.89
C GLN A 573 -9.83 -16.44 -20.44
N LYS A 574 -10.93 -16.29 -21.17
CA LYS A 574 -10.97 -16.48 -22.63
C LYS A 574 -11.05 -15.16 -23.41
N THR A 575 -11.51 -14.08 -22.78
CA THR A 575 -11.82 -12.84 -23.51
C THR A 575 -11.61 -11.62 -22.59
N THR A 576 -11.66 -10.43 -23.16
CA THR A 576 -11.60 -9.17 -22.42
C THR A 576 -12.85 -8.95 -21.57
N SER A 577 -12.79 -8.00 -20.66
CA SER A 577 -13.93 -7.55 -19.87
C SER A 577 -13.98 -6.04 -19.80
N PRO A 578 -14.66 -5.38 -20.76
CA PRO A 578 -14.85 -3.93 -20.70
C PRO A 578 -15.48 -3.46 -19.40
N ILE A 579 -16.37 -4.25 -18.82
CA ILE A 579 -17.04 -3.92 -17.55
C ILE A 579 -16.05 -3.89 -16.39
N HIS A 580 -15.24 -4.94 -16.19
CA HIS A 580 -14.25 -4.97 -15.11
C HIS A 580 -13.17 -3.89 -15.27
N ARG A 581 -12.66 -3.71 -16.50
CA ARG A 581 -11.72 -2.63 -16.85
C ARG A 581 -12.34 -1.26 -16.59
N GLY A 582 -13.60 -1.05 -17.02
CA GLY A 582 -14.33 0.19 -16.83
C GLY A 582 -14.61 0.51 -15.36
N VAL A 583 -14.99 -0.47 -14.55
CA VAL A 583 -15.19 -0.30 -13.09
C VAL A 583 -13.88 0.09 -12.39
N PHE A 584 -12.78 -0.60 -12.72
CA PHE A 584 -11.45 -0.26 -12.20
C PHE A 584 -11.06 1.18 -12.56
N LEU A 585 -11.16 1.54 -13.84
CA LEU A 585 -10.85 2.90 -14.31
C LEU A 585 -11.72 3.95 -13.62
N THR A 586 -13.03 3.70 -13.53
CA THR A 586 -13.98 4.62 -12.89
C THR A 586 -13.61 4.89 -11.43
N ARG A 587 -13.36 3.83 -10.64
CA ARG A 587 -13.13 3.95 -9.20
C ARG A 587 -11.73 4.39 -8.83
N LYS A 588 -10.71 3.86 -9.53
CA LYS A 588 -9.31 3.99 -9.12
C LYS A 588 -8.54 5.05 -9.90
N ILE A 589 -8.83 5.21 -11.18
CA ILE A 589 -8.10 6.15 -12.04
C ILE A 589 -8.84 7.49 -12.14
N VAL A 590 -10.14 7.47 -12.50
CA VAL A 590 -10.95 8.69 -12.63
C VAL A 590 -11.48 9.18 -11.27
N GLY A 591 -11.57 8.29 -10.28
CA GLY A 591 -12.00 8.66 -8.93
C GLY A 591 -13.50 8.93 -8.80
N ARG A 592 -14.33 8.28 -9.63
CA ARG A 592 -15.79 8.40 -9.54
C ARG A 592 -16.37 7.26 -8.73
N ALA A 593 -17.21 7.59 -7.74
CA ALA A 593 -17.90 6.61 -6.92
C ALA A 593 -18.96 5.86 -7.74
N LEU A 594 -18.97 4.53 -7.60
CA LEU A 594 -20.02 3.66 -8.14
C LEU A 594 -20.74 2.99 -6.99
N LYS A 595 -22.07 3.12 -6.95
CA LYS A 595 -22.89 2.35 -6.01
C LYS A 595 -22.87 0.86 -6.40
N PRO A 596 -22.97 -0.06 -5.43
CA PRO A 596 -23.16 -1.47 -5.74
C PRO A 596 -24.42 -1.64 -6.61
N PRO A 597 -24.39 -2.52 -7.65
CA PRO A 597 -25.57 -2.78 -8.45
C PRO A 597 -26.66 -3.42 -7.60
N ALA A 598 -27.91 -3.03 -7.82
CA ALA A 598 -29.05 -3.66 -7.17
C ALA A 598 -29.19 -5.14 -7.55
N MET A 599 -28.73 -5.50 -8.75
CA MET A 599 -28.70 -6.86 -9.27
C MET A 599 -27.44 -7.03 -10.13
N ALA A 600 -26.65 -8.07 -9.86
CA ALA A 600 -25.52 -8.44 -10.69
C ALA A 600 -25.96 -9.46 -11.73
N MET A 601 -25.68 -9.17 -13.01
CA MET A 601 -25.86 -10.11 -14.11
C MET A 601 -24.52 -10.74 -14.44
N THR A 602 -24.49 -12.08 -14.55
CA THR A 602 -23.29 -12.80 -15.00
C THR A 602 -23.21 -12.73 -16.52
N PHE A 603 -22.06 -12.27 -17.03
CA PHE A 603 -21.78 -12.31 -18.46
C PHE A 603 -21.60 -13.77 -18.93
N LYS A 604 -22.35 -14.19 -19.94
CA LYS A 604 -22.24 -15.51 -20.58
C LYS A 604 -22.03 -15.33 -22.08
N ASP A 605 -20.81 -15.55 -22.52
CA ASP A 605 -20.39 -15.35 -23.92
C ASP A 605 -21.23 -16.14 -24.92
N ALA A 606 -21.63 -17.36 -24.54
CA ALA A 606 -22.43 -18.26 -25.38
C ALA A 606 -23.87 -17.75 -25.72
N GLU A 607 -24.36 -16.74 -24.99
CA GLU A 607 -25.67 -16.14 -25.20
C GLU A 607 -25.65 -15.11 -26.37
N PHE A 608 -24.48 -14.76 -26.89
CA PHE A 608 -24.31 -13.78 -27.97
C PHE A 608 -23.84 -14.41 -29.28
N ALA A 609 -24.10 -13.73 -30.39
CA ALA A 609 -23.61 -14.15 -31.68
C ALA A 609 -22.08 -14.20 -31.72
N PRO A 610 -21.43 -15.29 -32.17
CA PRO A 610 -19.99 -15.49 -32.05
C PRO A 610 -19.14 -14.49 -32.85
N ASN A 611 -19.72 -13.84 -33.87
CA ASN A 611 -19.05 -12.83 -34.68
C ASN A 611 -19.08 -11.40 -34.08
N LEU A 612 -19.79 -11.18 -32.98
CA LEU A 612 -19.81 -9.89 -32.29
C LEU A 612 -18.48 -9.66 -31.56
N THR A 613 -18.02 -8.42 -31.56
CA THR A 613 -16.93 -7.97 -30.71
C THR A 613 -17.38 -7.90 -29.23
N MET A 614 -16.46 -7.95 -28.28
CA MET A 614 -16.80 -7.87 -26.87
C MET A 614 -17.49 -6.55 -26.53
N ARG A 615 -17.09 -5.45 -27.17
CA ARG A 615 -17.79 -4.16 -27.08
C ARG A 615 -19.27 -4.28 -27.45
N GLU A 616 -19.57 -4.93 -28.60
CA GLU A 616 -20.96 -5.09 -29.08
C GLU A 616 -21.78 -5.95 -28.12
N LYS A 617 -21.22 -7.06 -27.62
CA LYS A 617 -21.88 -7.93 -26.64
C LYS A 617 -22.19 -7.18 -25.33
N VAL A 618 -21.24 -6.40 -24.82
CA VAL A 618 -21.44 -5.60 -23.60
C VAL A 618 -22.43 -4.47 -23.83
N ALA A 619 -22.40 -3.80 -24.98
CA ALA A 619 -23.37 -2.76 -25.32
C ALA A 619 -24.82 -3.31 -25.39
N GLU A 620 -24.99 -4.52 -25.94
CA GLU A 620 -26.28 -5.22 -25.98
C GLU A 620 -26.73 -5.62 -24.57
N LEU A 621 -25.87 -6.25 -23.77
CA LEU A 621 -26.14 -6.68 -22.39
C LEU A 621 -26.59 -5.53 -21.50
N THR A 622 -25.99 -4.37 -21.66
CA THR A 622 -26.17 -3.21 -20.76
C THR A 622 -27.15 -2.18 -21.31
N ARG A 623 -27.84 -2.47 -22.44
CA ARG A 623 -28.84 -1.59 -23.07
C ARG A 623 -30.06 -1.25 -22.19
N PRO A 624 -30.58 -2.15 -21.31
CA PRO A 624 -31.73 -1.83 -20.48
C PRO A 624 -31.51 -0.58 -19.62
N THR A 625 -32.54 0.26 -19.48
CA THR A 625 -32.48 1.56 -18.77
C THR A 625 -31.95 1.42 -17.33
N ALA A 626 -32.33 0.34 -16.64
CA ALA A 626 -31.84 0.06 -15.28
C ALA A 626 -30.32 -0.12 -15.23
N CYS A 627 -29.69 -0.65 -16.29
CA CYS A 627 -28.24 -0.84 -16.39
C CYS A 627 -27.53 0.48 -16.72
N GLN A 628 -28.15 1.38 -17.47
CA GLN A 628 -27.55 2.60 -17.98
C GLN A 628 -27.16 3.58 -16.84
N SER A 629 -27.81 3.50 -15.67
CA SER A 629 -27.44 4.35 -14.50
C SER A 629 -25.97 4.25 -14.10
N CYS A 630 -25.32 3.09 -14.33
CA CYS A 630 -23.90 2.85 -14.06
C CYS A 630 -23.11 2.69 -15.37
N HIS A 631 -23.67 1.97 -16.34
CA HIS A 631 -22.95 1.59 -17.56
C HIS A 631 -22.76 2.75 -18.54
N SER A 632 -23.53 3.83 -18.46
CA SER A 632 -23.24 5.08 -19.16
C SER A 632 -21.89 5.70 -18.80
N VAL A 633 -21.34 5.35 -17.63
CA VAL A 633 -20.02 5.79 -17.15
C VAL A 633 -18.97 4.68 -17.36
N ILE A 634 -19.32 3.45 -16.99
CA ILE A 634 -18.39 2.30 -17.00
C ILE A 634 -17.97 1.93 -18.43
N ASN A 635 -18.95 1.81 -19.33
CA ASN A 635 -18.72 1.32 -20.68
C ASN A 635 -17.79 2.22 -21.52
N PRO A 636 -17.95 3.56 -21.55
CA PRO A 636 -17.05 4.42 -22.31
C PRO A 636 -15.58 4.25 -21.92
N LEU A 637 -15.31 4.16 -20.60
CA LEU A 637 -13.96 3.96 -20.08
C LEU A 637 -13.42 2.57 -20.41
N GLY A 638 -14.25 1.53 -20.28
CA GLY A 638 -13.86 0.15 -20.61
C GLY A 638 -13.62 -0.08 -22.10
N PHE A 639 -14.45 0.51 -22.96
CA PHE A 639 -14.34 0.39 -24.41
C PHE A 639 -13.07 1.02 -24.97
N SER A 640 -12.54 2.08 -24.35
CA SER A 640 -11.26 2.68 -24.73
C SER A 640 -10.06 1.71 -24.62
N LEU A 641 -10.22 0.58 -23.90
CA LEU A 641 -9.20 -0.45 -23.73
C LEU A 641 -9.42 -1.72 -24.57
N GLU A 642 -10.39 -1.76 -25.48
CA GLU A 642 -10.68 -2.97 -26.26
C GLU A 642 -9.63 -3.31 -27.31
N GLN A 643 -8.76 -2.37 -27.65
CA GLN A 643 -7.57 -2.64 -28.45
C GLN A 643 -6.51 -3.49 -27.73
N TYR A 644 -6.79 -3.93 -26.50
CA TYR A 644 -5.92 -4.86 -25.77
C TYR A 644 -6.65 -6.17 -25.49
N ASP A 645 -6.05 -7.29 -25.85
CA ASP A 645 -6.59 -8.62 -25.60
C ASP A 645 -6.59 -8.98 -24.09
N ALA A 646 -6.97 -10.22 -23.77
CA ALA A 646 -7.06 -10.67 -22.39
C ALA A 646 -5.70 -10.87 -21.69
N VAL A 647 -4.59 -10.82 -22.42
CA VAL A 647 -3.22 -10.84 -21.86
C VAL A 647 -2.48 -9.50 -22.04
N GLY A 648 -3.19 -8.46 -22.49
CA GLY A 648 -2.64 -7.11 -22.65
C GLY A 648 -1.80 -6.88 -23.90
N ARG A 649 -1.91 -7.72 -24.95
CA ARG A 649 -1.33 -7.46 -26.26
C ARG A 649 -2.19 -6.48 -27.03
N PHE A 650 -1.56 -5.53 -27.72
CA PHE A 650 -2.27 -4.60 -28.59
C PHE A 650 -2.80 -5.32 -29.83
N ARG A 651 -4.05 -5.02 -30.23
CA ARG A 651 -4.74 -5.58 -31.37
C ARG A 651 -5.66 -4.55 -32.03
N THR A 652 -5.85 -4.66 -33.33
CA THR A 652 -6.76 -3.79 -34.10
C THR A 652 -8.02 -4.51 -34.60
N ARG A 653 -8.07 -5.85 -34.46
CA ARG A 653 -9.19 -6.69 -34.90
C ARG A 653 -9.59 -7.69 -33.83
N GLU A 654 -10.87 -8.00 -33.80
CA GLU A 654 -11.48 -9.06 -33.01
C GLU A 654 -12.52 -9.80 -33.86
N ASN A 655 -12.48 -11.12 -33.88
CA ASN A 655 -13.36 -11.96 -34.70
C ASN A 655 -13.39 -11.52 -36.18
N GLY A 656 -12.26 -11.05 -36.74
CA GLY A 656 -12.13 -10.54 -38.11
C GLY A 656 -12.63 -9.11 -38.33
N ARG A 657 -13.30 -8.48 -37.35
CA ARG A 657 -13.84 -7.13 -37.41
C ARG A 657 -12.85 -6.10 -36.84
N LEU A 658 -12.87 -4.89 -37.36
CA LEU A 658 -12.11 -3.79 -36.78
C LEU A 658 -12.67 -3.43 -35.39
N ILE A 659 -11.78 -3.23 -34.42
CA ILE A 659 -12.14 -2.77 -33.09
C ILE A 659 -12.33 -1.25 -33.12
N ASP A 660 -13.49 -0.78 -32.69
CA ASP A 660 -13.73 0.64 -32.44
C ASP A 660 -13.53 0.94 -30.94
N PRO A 661 -12.45 1.60 -30.50
CA PRO A 661 -12.24 2.00 -29.12
C PRO A 661 -12.93 3.32 -28.79
N ALA A 662 -13.47 4.03 -29.79
CA ALA A 662 -14.01 5.37 -29.59
C ALA A 662 -15.31 5.37 -28.77
N SER A 663 -15.42 6.25 -27.81
CA SER A 663 -16.60 6.42 -26.96
C SER A 663 -16.70 7.84 -26.40
N ASN A 664 -17.90 8.22 -25.97
CA ASN A 664 -18.15 9.50 -25.31
C ASN A 664 -18.31 9.27 -23.81
N TYR A 665 -17.43 9.86 -23.02
CA TYR A 665 -17.47 9.81 -21.59
C TYR A 665 -18.02 11.14 -21.03
N THR A 666 -19.06 11.08 -20.19
CA THR A 666 -19.62 12.27 -19.53
C THR A 666 -19.04 12.38 -18.10
N THR A 667 -18.38 13.49 -17.84
CA THR A 667 -17.76 13.82 -16.53
C THR A 667 -18.84 14.08 -15.46
N ASN A 668 -18.43 14.26 -14.19
CA ASN A 668 -19.35 14.63 -13.13
C ASN A 668 -19.97 16.03 -13.33
N ASP A 669 -19.25 16.92 -14.00
CA ASP A 669 -19.69 18.29 -14.29
C ASP A 669 -20.58 18.39 -15.54
N GLY A 670 -20.87 17.23 -16.17
CA GLY A 670 -21.73 17.12 -17.33
C GLY A 670 -21.04 17.40 -18.69
N GLU A 671 -19.72 17.62 -18.69
CA GLU A 671 -18.94 17.74 -19.92
C GLU A 671 -18.81 16.38 -20.60
N THR A 672 -18.93 16.35 -21.93
CA THR A 672 -18.73 15.13 -22.72
C THR A 672 -17.38 15.15 -23.40
N ILE A 673 -16.54 14.15 -23.09
CA ILE A 673 -15.21 13.97 -23.64
C ILE A 673 -15.22 12.80 -24.60
N ARG A 674 -14.71 13.01 -25.81
CA ARG A 674 -14.51 11.92 -26.77
C ARG A 674 -13.19 11.23 -26.52
N LEU A 675 -13.26 9.94 -26.19
CA LEU A 675 -12.11 9.05 -26.05
C LEU A 675 -11.98 8.24 -27.36
N THR A 676 -10.81 8.21 -27.97
CA THR A 676 -10.53 7.42 -29.19
C THR A 676 -9.63 6.22 -28.89
N GLY A 677 -9.20 6.05 -27.65
CA GLY A 677 -8.39 4.95 -27.16
C GLY A 677 -7.88 5.17 -25.74
N ALA A 678 -6.96 4.31 -25.33
CA ALA A 678 -6.38 4.34 -24.00
C ALA A 678 -5.58 5.61 -23.72
N ARG A 679 -4.94 6.19 -24.73
CA ARG A 679 -4.13 7.40 -24.57
C ARG A 679 -4.96 8.60 -24.18
N ASP A 680 -6.09 8.85 -24.85
CA ASP A 680 -6.98 9.96 -24.53
C ASP A 680 -7.55 9.83 -23.09
N LEU A 681 -7.87 8.60 -22.68
CA LEU A 681 -8.29 8.32 -21.30
C LEU A 681 -7.19 8.67 -20.30
N ALA A 682 -5.95 8.29 -20.58
CA ALA A 682 -4.81 8.55 -19.70
C ALA A 682 -4.52 10.06 -19.61
N GLU A 683 -4.59 10.78 -20.72
CA GLU A 683 -4.42 12.25 -20.78
C GLU A 683 -5.53 12.97 -20.02
N TYR A 684 -6.78 12.55 -20.21
CA TYR A 684 -7.90 13.05 -19.39
C TYR A 684 -7.66 12.83 -17.91
N ALA A 685 -7.32 11.61 -17.49
CA ALA A 685 -7.12 11.29 -16.07
C ALA A 685 -5.92 12.07 -15.48
N ALA A 686 -4.84 12.28 -16.25
CA ALA A 686 -3.67 13.03 -15.81
C ALA A 686 -3.98 14.52 -15.60
N SER A 687 -4.88 15.11 -16.41
CA SER A 687 -5.27 16.52 -16.34
C SER A 687 -6.51 16.78 -15.48
N SER A 688 -7.30 15.76 -15.13
CA SER A 688 -8.56 15.90 -14.41
C SER A 688 -8.36 16.20 -12.93
N ASP A 689 -8.94 17.29 -12.47
CA ASP A 689 -8.98 17.67 -11.05
C ASP A 689 -9.60 16.55 -10.18
N GLN A 690 -10.64 15.92 -10.68
CA GLN A 690 -11.31 14.82 -10.00
C GLN A 690 -10.38 13.61 -9.79
N ALA A 691 -9.64 13.21 -10.83
CA ALA A 691 -8.71 12.09 -10.75
C ALA A 691 -7.54 12.39 -9.80
N GLN A 692 -7.00 13.62 -9.87
CA GLN A 692 -5.95 14.09 -8.96
C GLN A 692 -6.44 14.12 -7.50
N ASN A 693 -7.62 14.66 -7.24
CA ASN A 693 -8.23 14.69 -5.91
C ASN A 693 -8.46 13.28 -5.35
N ALA A 694 -8.91 12.36 -6.20
CA ALA A 694 -9.11 10.97 -5.78
C ALA A 694 -7.79 10.28 -5.41
N PHE A 695 -6.71 10.52 -6.17
CA PHE A 695 -5.39 10.00 -5.83
C PHE A 695 -4.88 10.59 -4.52
N ILE A 696 -4.97 11.91 -4.32
CA ILE A 696 -4.60 12.60 -3.08
C ILE A 696 -5.38 12.04 -1.89
N GLU A 697 -6.70 11.87 -2.01
CA GLU A 697 -7.54 11.35 -0.92
C GLU A 697 -7.18 9.90 -0.57
N GLN A 698 -6.99 9.04 -1.57
CA GLN A 698 -6.61 7.64 -1.34
C GLN A 698 -5.23 7.52 -0.70
N LEU A 699 -4.26 8.32 -1.15
CA LEU A 699 -2.93 8.36 -0.54
C LEU A 699 -2.98 8.90 0.89
N PHE A 700 -3.72 9.98 1.14
CA PHE A 700 -3.91 10.54 2.48
C PHE A 700 -4.48 9.50 3.44
N ASN A 701 -5.59 8.87 3.05
CA ASN A 701 -6.27 7.86 3.86
C ASN A 701 -5.38 6.67 4.18
N GLN A 702 -4.54 6.24 3.23
CA GLN A 702 -3.60 5.14 3.46
C GLN A 702 -2.41 5.53 4.35
N VAL A 703 -1.90 6.75 4.22
CA VAL A 703 -0.79 7.26 5.03
C VAL A 703 -1.25 7.50 6.47
N VAL A 704 -2.37 8.19 6.64
CA VAL A 704 -2.83 8.71 7.94
C VAL A 704 -3.75 7.72 8.67
N LYS A 705 -4.39 6.80 7.96
CA LYS A 705 -5.38 5.83 8.48
C LYS A 705 -6.59 6.51 9.15
N GLN A 706 -6.92 7.72 8.70
CA GLN A 706 -8.03 8.53 9.17
C GLN A 706 -8.72 9.23 7.98
N PRO A 707 -10.00 9.58 8.08
CA PRO A 707 -10.66 10.34 7.03
C PRO A 707 -10.01 11.72 6.83
N MET A 708 -9.72 12.08 5.58
CA MET A 708 -9.10 13.37 5.26
C MET A 708 -9.88 14.57 5.84
N LEU A 709 -11.20 14.55 5.78
CA LEU A 709 -12.05 15.64 6.28
C LEU A 709 -11.92 15.87 7.79
N ALA A 710 -11.39 14.92 8.56
CA ALA A 710 -11.08 15.10 9.98
C ALA A 710 -9.94 16.10 10.23
N TYR A 711 -9.20 16.46 9.18
CA TYR A 711 -8.07 17.39 9.21
C TYR A 711 -8.39 18.78 8.67
N GLY A 712 -9.65 19.05 8.37
CA GLY A 712 -10.15 20.35 7.93
C GLY A 712 -10.88 20.30 6.59
N ALA A 713 -11.86 21.18 6.40
CA ALA A 713 -12.65 21.22 5.17
C ALA A 713 -11.84 21.68 3.94
N ASP A 714 -10.77 22.43 4.15
CA ASP A 714 -9.89 22.99 3.12
C ASP A 714 -8.68 22.12 2.75
N ILE A 715 -8.50 20.99 3.45
CA ILE A 715 -7.30 20.14 3.33
C ILE A 715 -7.07 19.65 1.90
N MET A 716 -8.13 19.25 1.19
CA MET A 716 -8.03 18.81 -0.20
C MET A 716 -7.50 19.91 -1.10
N ASN A 717 -8.03 21.14 -0.97
CA ASN A 717 -7.62 22.26 -1.78
C ASN A 717 -6.15 22.63 -1.52
N ARG A 718 -5.71 22.62 -0.26
CA ARG A 718 -4.31 22.90 0.11
C ARG A 718 -3.35 21.87 -0.46
N LEU A 719 -3.65 20.57 -0.29
CA LEU A 719 -2.83 19.50 -0.83
C LEU A 719 -2.77 19.55 -2.37
N ARG A 720 -3.93 19.76 -3.02
CA ARG A 720 -3.96 19.86 -4.48
C ARG A 720 -3.17 21.07 -5.01
N GLN A 721 -3.30 22.24 -4.39
CA GLN A 721 -2.53 23.43 -4.78
C GLN A 721 -1.02 23.17 -4.66
N SER A 722 -0.57 22.55 -3.56
CA SER A 722 0.85 22.19 -3.38
C SER A 722 1.29 21.14 -4.40
N PHE A 723 0.45 20.16 -4.70
CA PHE A 723 0.73 19.09 -5.65
C PHE A 723 0.91 19.65 -7.08
N VAL A 724 0.02 20.53 -7.51
CA VAL A 724 0.12 21.20 -8.81
C VAL A 724 1.37 22.12 -8.85
N ALA A 725 1.61 22.91 -7.80
CA ALA A 725 2.76 23.81 -7.71
C ALA A 725 4.11 23.07 -7.70
N SER A 726 4.13 21.80 -7.26
CA SER A 726 5.31 20.94 -7.28
C SER A 726 5.39 20.04 -8.53
N GLU A 727 4.69 20.41 -9.62
CA GLU A 727 4.64 19.64 -10.87
C GLU A 727 4.20 18.18 -10.65
N PHE A 728 3.21 17.99 -9.77
CA PHE A 728 2.64 16.68 -9.43
C PHE A 728 3.62 15.70 -8.79
N ASN A 729 4.57 16.22 -8.00
CA ASN A 729 5.58 15.41 -7.32
C ASN A 729 4.98 14.59 -6.16
N ILE A 730 5.01 13.25 -6.27
CA ILE A 730 4.43 12.32 -5.29
C ILE A 730 5.17 12.37 -3.95
N GLN A 731 6.50 12.46 -3.95
CA GLN A 731 7.28 12.52 -2.71
C GLN A 731 6.98 13.81 -1.94
N LYS A 732 6.82 14.95 -2.64
CA LYS A 732 6.41 16.22 -2.03
C LYS A 732 5.00 16.10 -1.43
N LEU A 733 4.06 15.46 -2.13
CA LEU A 733 2.72 15.21 -1.62
C LEU A 733 2.76 14.35 -0.34
N LEU A 734 3.59 13.32 -0.28
CA LEU A 734 3.78 12.49 0.93
C LEU A 734 4.31 13.32 2.10
N VAL A 735 5.30 14.21 1.86
CA VAL A 735 5.81 15.14 2.87
C VAL A 735 4.71 16.07 3.38
N ASP A 736 3.89 16.61 2.48
CA ASP A 736 2.80 17.53 2.86
C ASP A 736 1.72 16.82 3.68
N ILE A 737 1.31 15.62 3.26
CA ILE A 737 0.35 14.80 4.00
C ILE A 737 0.89 14.48 5.41
N ALA A 738 2.13 14.01 5.52
CA ALA A 738 2.75 13.67 6.80
C ALA A 738 2.87 14.91 7.70
N THR A 739 3.32 16.05 7.17
CA THR A 739 3.47 17.30 7.91
C THR A 739 2.13 17.82 8.43
N ILE A 740 1.12 17.87 7.57
CA ILE A 740 -0.21 18.35 7.95
C ILE A 740 -0.84 17.44 9.00
N SER A 741 -0.75 16.13 8.82
CA SER A 741 -1.34 15.18 9.76
C SER A 741 -0.64 15.19 11.12
N ALA A 742 0.67 15.37 11.15
CA ALA A 742 1.45 15.42 12.38
C ALA A 742 1.19 16.69 13.20
N LEU A 743 1.03 17.83 12.53
CA LEU A 743 0.79 19.13 13.18
C LEU A 743 -0.68 19.41 13.51
N GLN A 744 -1.60 18.51 13.17
CA GLN A 744 -3.03 18.71 13.42
C GLN A 744 -3.31 18.92 14.92
N GLY A 745 -3.88 20.09 15.21
CA GLY A 745 -4.23 20.48 16.58
C GLY A 745 -3.08 21.09 17.38
N ILE A 746 -1.89 21.28 16.79
CA ILE A 746 -0.80 22.08 17.37
C ILE A 746 -1.00 23.53 16.90
N GLU A 747 -1.23 24.46 17.84
CA GLU A 747 -1.38 25.88 17.48
C GLU A 747 -0.03 26.44 17.04
N ASN A 748 0.00 27.10 15.89
CA ASN A 748 1.15 27.88 15.46
C ASN A 748 1.34 29.07 16.44
N PRO A 749 2.50 29.23 17.08
CA PRO A 749 2.73 30.33 18.02
C PRO A 749 2.59 31.74 17.40
N THR A 750 2.54 31.81 16.05
CA THR A 750 2.33 33.07 15.32
C THR A 750 0.86 33.45 15.10
N SER A 751 -0.11 32.57 15.37
CA SER A 751 -1.54 32.83 15.14
C SER A 751 -2.28 33.45 16.34
N SER A 752 -1.65 33.56 17.51
CA SER A 752 -2.29 34.06 18.75
C SER A 752 -2.50 35.60 18.81
N LYS A 753 -2.24 36.35 17.73
CA LYS A 753 -2.42 37.81 17.66
C LYS A 753 -3.60 38.27 16.81
N ARG A 754 -4.60 37.46 16.59
CA ARG A 754 -5.89 37.95 16.06
C ARG A 754 -7.03 37.48 16.94
N LYS A 755 -7.28 38.21 18.03
CA LYS A 755 -8.58 38.30 18.67
C LYS A 755 -9.30 39.57 18.18
N PRO A 756 -10.63 39.57 18.17
CA PRO A 756 -11.52 40.36 17.34
C PRO A 756 -11.47 41.85 17.62
#